data_325c80d37d236a0540f8a89e48fa771a
#
_entry.id   325c80d37d236a0540f8a89e48fa771a
#
_cell.length_a   1.000
_cell.length_b   1.000
_cell.length_c   1.000
_cell.angle_alpha   90.00
_cell.angle_beta   90.00
_cell.angle_gamma   90.00
#
_symmetry.space_group_name_H-M   'P 1'
#
loop_
_entity.id
_entity.type
_entity.pdbx_description
1 polymer ?
#
loop_
_entity_poly.entity_id
_entity_poly.type
_entity_poly.pdbx_seq_one_letter_code
_entity_poly.pdbx_strand_id
1 'polypeptide(L)'
;MKKTLLLCLSVLVMFSCGEKLPSVDDGKQEQEPTEKPGNTPETPENPDTPGTPETPVEPETPAPGALAGKGTEADPYVITKAEHFSEVNALIGAASTTYICLGEDIDMASVTDYTPINSAEPCDKVVHFDGRNHKISNLTVSDKAYPSLFGILIGSCRNLKVDNATITSSNYKCGVIASSVGLEGNAAVVENVTVTNSTVTSVSERTAGICGDASGASFTNVSFQGTVTTTYTAKEAKSGGFIGQAEDATTFTDCYADVVLSAKQSDIGGFAGKVIGTVSFTGCKAKAQLTSYVASKNRVGGFIGWNSSVKTVLRNCHVLPGTTLTDKSGRSTESSNGNYGGFIGFGDTDGTTLEIVGCSASAEVNGGVSAYNSTFISYVGYTSTTTITDSYATGKVFAKTGNYTAGLIGCVNKNAVATISGCHFSGDVEATGGYVGGLIGGTQGKVTLTKSYSEGTVSSMSAYVGGLIGASMNDGIEITNCFSTSKIHARGQQCGGLVGTTTNKLTMSCCYASGDVYSGTSGAAGLVGRVQKSSSITKCIAWNKNVASSRSANNVYACGAILGCAQEKGTYAQCIRRYDMVFTDDFLTLVDHDDFVNAMPPLPSYSTANHQQAYHGKAAAADATLASVAKSLGWDESIWDFSSSSSMGISIKQLGDNKVEF
;
A
#
# COMPACT_ATOMS: atom_id res chain seq x y z
N MET A 1 -12.26 29.35 -43.14
CA MET A 1 -13.67 29.76 -43.16
C MET A 1 -14.39 29.08 -42.03
N LYS A 2 -15.08 29.92 -41.24
CA LYS A 2 -16.10 29.65 -40.21
C LYS A 2 -15.81 28.67 -39.09
N LYS A 3 -15.58 29.29 -37.93
CA LYS A 3 -15.72 28.81 -36.54
C LYS A 3 -17.19 28.40 -36.28
N THR A 4 -17.38 27.34 -35.50
CA THR A 4 -18.60 27.20 -34.71
C THR A 4 -18.24 26.82 -33.28
N LEU A 5 -18.49 27.77 -32.40
CA LEU A 5 -18.36 27.71 -30.95
C LEU A 5 -19.69 27.15 -30.40
N LEU A 6 -19.66 26.07 -29.62
CA LEU A 6 -20.84 25.61 -28.91
C LEU A 6 -20.59 25.80 -27.40
N LEU A 7 -21.33 26.77 -26.86
CA LEU A 7 -21.43 27.10 -25.45
C LEU A 7 -22.48 26.17 -24.83
N CYS A 8 -22.11 25.39 -23.82
CA CYS A 8 -23.10 24.75 -22.94
C CYS A 8 -23.15 25.48 -21.61
N LEU A 9 -24.27 26.10 -21.37
CA LEU A 9 -24.69 26.81 -20.17
C LEU A 9 -25.06 25.78 -19.09
N SER A 10 -24.37 25.77 -17.96
CA SER A 10 -24.81 25.05 -16.76
C SER A 10 -25.67 25.97 -15.89
N VAL A 11 -26.89 25.58 -15.67
CA VAL A 11 -27.87 26.25 -14.80
C VAL A 11 -27.56 25.87 -13.35
N LEU A 12 -27.23 26.89 -12.57
CA LEU A 12 -27.09 26.85 -11.12
C LEU A 12 -28.49 27.07 -10.50
N VAL A 13 -29.03 26.08 -9.83
CA VAL A 13 -30.25 26.24 -9.02
C VAL A 13 -29.84 26.41 -7.56
N MET A 14 -29.94 27.63 -7.07
CA MET A 14 -29.87 27.95 -5.65
C MET A 14 -31.26 27.75 -5.03
N PHE A 15 -31.38 26.88 -4.03
CA PHE A 15 -32.48 26.96 -3.09
C PHE A 15 -31.95 27.53 -1.76
N SER A 16 -32.43 28.75 -1.49
CA SER A 16 -32.37 29.43 -0.20
C SER A 16 -33.61 29.05 0.60
N CYS A 17 -33.44 28.52 1.79
CA CYS A 17 -34.47 28.65 2.84
C CYS A 17 -33.73 28.84 4.16
N GLY A 18 -33.82 30.07 4.67
CA GLY A 18 -33.40 30.41 6.01
C GLY A 18 -34.56 30.17 6.97
N GLU A 19 -34.23 29.66 8.15
CA GLU A 19 -35.02 29.94 9.35
C GLU A 19 -34.11 30.00 10.57
N LYS A 20 -34.51 30.88 11.48
CA LYS A 20 -33.77 31.51 12.58
C LYS A 20 -33.57 30.56 13.77
N LEU A 21 -32.42 30.68 14.39
CA LEU A 21 -32.13 30.29 15.78
C LEU A 21 -32.88 31.20 16.75
N PRO A 22 -33.42 30.69 17.86
CA PRO A 22 -33.69 31.52 19.06
C PRO A 22 -32.52 31.45 20.05
N SER A 23 -32.28 32.59 20.60
CA SER A 23 -31.28 32.98 21.58
C SER A 23 -31.44 32.33 22.96
N VAL A 24 -30.29 32.11 23.56
CA VAL A 24 -30.04 31.82 24.97
C VAL A 24 -30.68 32.87 25.87
N ASP A 25 -31.31 32.46 26.96
CA ASP A 25 -31.41 33.26 28.18
C ASP A 25 -31.19 32.41 29.44
N ASP A 26 -30.45 33.01 30.38
CA ASP A 26 -29.97 32.46 31.64
C ASP A 26 -31.08 32.42 32.71
N GLY A 27 -30.97 31.50 33.67
CA GLY A 27 -31.66 31.72 34.94
C GLY A 27 -31.80 30.49 35.84
N LYS A 28 -30.81 30.28 36.68
CA LYS A 28 -30.78 29.78 38.07
C LYS A 28 -32.12 29.31 38.71
N GLN A 29 -32.18 28.18 39.37
CA GLN A 29 -31.89 27.95 40.80
C GLN A 29 -32.44 26.60 41.29
N GLU A 30 -31.69 26.05 42.22
CA GLU A 30 -31.93 24.92 43.09
C GLU A 30 -33.26 24.91 43.83
N GLN A 31 -33.80 23.73 44.12
CA GLN A 31 -34.17 23.32 45.49
C GLN A 31 -34.72 21.89 45.56
N GLU A 32 -34.03 21.01 46.30
CA GLU A 32 -34.57 19.90 47.07
C GLU A 32 -35.13 20.43 48.41
N PRO A 33 -35.67 19.61 49.29
CA PRO A 33 -36.63 18.48 49.26
C PRO A 33 -37.80 18.70 50.23
N THR A 34 -38.78 17.84 50.28
CA THR A 34 -39.46 17.55 51.57
C THR A 34 -40.23 16.20 51.59
N GLU A 35 -40.15 15.59 52.72
CA GLU A 35 -40.65 14.31 53.19
C GLU A 35 -42.18 14.21 53.35
N LYS A 36 -42.63 12.94 53.25
CA LYS A 36 -43.63 12.15 54.02
C LYS A 36 -44.63 12.89 54.91
N PRO A 37 -45.74 12.26 55.43
CA PRO A 37 -46.02 10.87 55.69
C PRO A 37 -47.53 10.45 55.53
N GLY A 38 -47.80 9.15 55.80
CA GLY A 38 -49.18 8.74 56.18
C GLY A 38 -49.46 7.26 56.10
N ASN A 39 -49.25 6.61 57.18
CA ASN A 39 -49.67 5.24 57.58
C ASN A 39 -51.15 4.94 57.38
N THR A 40 -51.50 3.70 57.06
CA THR A 40 -52.08 2.80 58.08
C THR A 40 -52.19 1.35 57.57
N PRO A 41 -52.06 0.35 58.41
CA PRO A 41 -51.95 -1.07 58.05
C PRO A 41 -53.32 -1.76 58.04
N GLU A 42 -53.54 -2.67 57.10
CA GLU A 42 -54.63 -3.65 57.19
C GLU A 42 -54.09 -5.06 57.43
N THR A 43 -54.83 -5.75 58.21
CA THR A 43 -54.65 -7.03 58.94
C THR A 43 -54.56 -8.23 57.96
N PRO A 44 -53.95 -9.35 58.40
CA PRO A 44 -53.71 -10.51 57.52
C PRO A 44 -54.93 -11.44 57.48
N GLU A 45 -55.28 -11.89 56.30
CA GLU A 45 -56.16 -13.03 56.11
C GLU A 45 -55.37 -14.35 55.99
N ASN A 46 -55.97 -15.36 56.53
CA ASN A 46 -55.52 -16.69 56.92
C ASN A 46 -55.22 -17.61 55.72
N PRO A 47 -54.35 -18.59 55.83
CA PRO A 47 -53.84 -19.38 54.67
C PRO A 47 -54.80 -20.54 54.35
N ASP A 48 -55.17 -20.64 53.09
CA ASP A 48 -55.83 -21.86 52.61
C ASP A 48 -54.94 -22.63 51.61
N THR A 49 -54.81 -23.89 52.00
CA THR A 49 -54.51 -25.11 51.22
C THR A 49 -53.23 -25.17 50.37
N PRO A 50 -52.34 -26.14 50.58
CA PRO A 50 -51.18 -26.41 49.79
C PRO A 50 -51.61 -26.88 48.38
N GLY A 51 -51.33 -26.05 47.38
CA GLY A 51 -51.37 -26.49 45.98
C GLY A 51 -50.32 -27.58 45.74
N THR A 52 -50.74 -28.63 45.09
CA THR A 52 -49.91 -29.74 44.61
C THR A 52 -48.64 -29.17 43.93
N PRO A 53 -47.44 -29.70 44.23
CA PRO A 53 -46.22 -29.26 43.53
C PRO A 53 -46.36 -29.52 42.01
N GLU A 54 -46.30 -28.47 41.23
CA GLU A 54 -46.10 -28.64 39.81
C GLU A 54 -44.79 -29.41 39.58
N THR A 55 -44.92 -30.57 38.98
CA THR A 55 -43.79 -31.38 38.52
C THR A 55 -42.88 -30.45 37.69
N PRO A 56 -41.56 -30.40 37.97
CA PRO A 56 -40.64 -29.66 37.07
C PRO A 56 -40.83 -30.23 35.68
N VAL A 57 -41.21 -29.37 34.73
CA VAL A 57 -41.19 -29.73 33.31
C VAL A 57 -39.73 -30.00 32.98
N GLU A 58 -39.39 -31.29 32.83
CA GLU A 58 -38.10 -31.70 32.30
C GLU A 58 -37.93 -30.97 30.97
N PRO A 59 -36.78 -30.32 30.70
CA PRO A 59 -36.57 -29.68 29.43
C PRO A 59 -36.72 -30.74 28.33
N GLU A 60 -37.66 -30.51 27.42
CA GLU A 60 -37.91 -31.41 26.29
C GLU A 60 -36.58 -31.62 25.57
N THR A 61 -36.06 -32.83 25.61
CA THR A 61 -34.89 -33.23 24.84
C THR A 61 -35.30 -33.15 23.38
N PRO A 62 -34.64 -32.30 22.54
CA PRO A 62 -35.00 -32.22 21.14
C PRO A 62 -34.98 -33.60 20.50
N ALA A 63 -35.90 -33.86 19.59
CA ALA A 63 -35.92 -35.11 18.83
C ALA A 63 -34.55 -35.35 18.18
N PRO A 64 -34.02 -36.58 18.15
CA PRO A 64 -32.72 -36.88 17.55
C PRO A 64 -32.62 -36.31 16.15
N GLY A 65 -31.67 -35.37 15.94
CA GLY A 65 -31.44 -34.70 14.66
C GLY A 65 -32.18 -33.38 14.45
N ALA A 66 -32.98 -32.89 15.43
CA ALA A 66 -33.56 -31.54 15.37
C ALA A 66 -32.56 -30.47 15.80
N LEU A 67 -32.73 -29.23 15.26
CA LEU A 67 -31.92 -28.06 15.65
C LEU A 67 -32.15 -27.75 17.13
N ALA A 68 -31.10 -27.76 17.94
CA ALA A 68 -31.14 -27.44 19.34
C ALA A 68 -30.95 -25.94 19.61
N GLY A 69 -31.48 -25.45 20.75
CA GLY A 69 -31.34 -24.08 21.21
C GLY A 69 -32.52 -23.17 20.82
N LYS A 70 -32.50 -21.94 21.33
CA LYS A 70 -33.55 -20.92 21.14
C LYS A 70 -33.08 -19.68 20.34
N GLY A 71 -31.82 -19.66 19.88
CA GLY A 71 -31.24 -18.56 19.18
C GLY A 71 -30.94 -17.32 20.02
N THR A 72 -30.92 -17.46 21.34
CA THR A 72 -30.54 -16.41 22.30
C THR A 72 -29.06 -16.54 22.67
N GLU A 73 -28.47 -15.51 23.27
CA GLU A 73 -27.07 -15.55 23.71
C GLU A 73 -26.81 -16.68 24.73
N ALA A 74 -27.74 -16.89 25.65
CA ALA A 74 -27.64 -17.94 26.70
C ALA A 74 -27.95 -19.35 26.16
N ASP A 75 -28.71 -19.46 25.06
CA ASP A 75 -29.15 -20.71 24.44
C ASP A 75 -29.14 -20.57 22.90
N PRO A 76 -27.93 -20.53 22.27
CA PRO A 76 -27.80 -20.35 20.83
C PRO A 76 -28.30 -21.56 20.03
N TYR A 77 -28.72 -21.35 18.79
CA TYR A 77 -28.97 -22.46 17.88
C TYR A 77 -27.68 -23.25 17.62
N VAL A 78 -27.73 -24.59 17.78
CA VAL A 78 -26.55 -25.45 17.65
C VAL A 78 -26.60 -26.25 16.35
N ILE A 79 -25.71 -25.93 15.42
CA ILE A 79 -25.59 -26.64 14.15
C ILE A 79 -24.68 -27.86 14.36
N THR A 80 -25.21 -29.05 14.12
CA THR A 80 -24.47 -30.33 14.18
C THR A 80 -24.50 -31.11 12.86
N LYS A 81 -25.22 -30.65 11.85
CA LYS A 81 -25.28 -31.23 10.50
C LYS A 81 -25.62 -30.17 9.47
N ALA A 82 -25.35 -30.46 8.21
CA ALA A 82 -25.49 -29.51 7.11
C ALA A 82 -26.92 -28.99 6.92
N GLU A 83 -27.92 -29.82 7.12
CA GLU A 83 -29.34 -29.46 6.99
C GLU A 83 -29.79 -28.37 7.97
N HIS A 84 -29.15 -28.27 9.15
CA HIS A 84 -29.48 -27.25 10.14
C HIS A 84 -29.26 -25.82 9.66
N PHE A 85 -28.41 -25.59 8.66
CA PHE A 85 -28.24 -24.25 8.05
C PHE A 85 -29.53 -23.73 7.43
N SER A 86 -30.28 -24.60 6.76
CA SER A 86 -31.56 -24.24 6.18
C SER A 86 -32.61 -23.93 7.26
N GLU A 87 -32.64 -24.73 8.36
CA GLU A 87 -33.55 -24.53 9.48
C GLU A 87 -33.27 -23.20 10.19
N VAL A 88 -31.98 -22.91 10.51
CA VAL A 88 -31.57 -21.65 11.14
C VAL A 88 -31.93 -20.44 10.26
N ASN A 89 -31.74 -20.53 8.97
CA ASN A 89 -32.02 -19.42 8.05
C ASN A 89 -33.51 -19.04 8.03
N ALA A 90 -34.40 -20.02 8.18
CA ALA A 90 -35.83 -19.76 8.31
C ALA A 90 -36.19 -19.07 9.66
N LEU A 91 -35.41 -19.28 10.72
CA LEU A 91 -35.63 -18.73 12.05
C LEU A 91 -35.07 -17.31 12.23
N ILE A 92 -34.00 -16.95 11.51
CA ILE A 92 -33.39 -15.59 11.56
C ILE A 92 -34.43 -14.51 11.21
N GLY A 93 -35.36 -14.77 10.33
CA GLY A 93 -36.40 -13.82 9.93
C GLY A 93 -37.35 -13.40 11.06
N ALA A 94 -37.50 -14.21 12.10
CA ALA A 94 -38.45 -13.99 13.20
C ALA A 94 -37.88 -13.11 14.35
N ALA A 95 -36.55 -13.00 14.48
CA ALA A 95 -35.88 -12.25 15.54
C ALA A 95 -35.05 -11.11 14.97
N SER A 96 -34.86 -10.03 15.74
CA SER A 96 -33.92 -8.93 15.37
C SER A 96 -32.45 -9.33 15.51
N THR A 97 -32.16 -10.19 16.49
CA THR A 97 -30.83 -10.72 16.80
C THR A 97 -30.90 -12.23 17.02
N THR A 98 -29.98 -12.96 16.39
CA THR A 98 -29.91 -14.42 16.47
C THR A 98 -28.50 -14.89 16.82
N TYR A 99 -28.36 -15.79 17.76
CA TYR A 99 -27.12 -16.43 18.16
C TYR A 99 -27.07 -17.86 17.63
N ILE A 100 -25.97 -18.22 17.00
CA ILE A 100 -25.75 -19.51 16.34
C ILE A 100 -24.35 -20.02 16.70
N CYS A 101 -24.20 -21.30 16.91
CA CYS A 101 -22.90 -21.92 17.08
C CYS A 101 -22.80 -23.26 16.36
N LEU A 102 -21.57 -23.69 16.05
CA LEU A 102 -21.31 -25.07 15.64
C LEU A 102 -21.18 -25.96 16.87
N GLY A 103 -21.75 -27.16 16.81
CA GLY A 103 -21.58 -28.23 17.80
C GLY A 103 -20.56 -29.26 17.37
N GLU A 104 -20.30 -29.37 16.05
CA GLU A 104 -19.43 -30.36 15.42
C GLU A 104 -18.84 -29.78 14.12
N ASP A 105 -17.86 -30.49 13.56
CA ASP A 105 -17.38 -30.20 12.19
C ASP A 105 -18.47 -30.56 11.17
N ILE A 106 -18.71 -29.66 10.21
CA ILE A 106 -19.77 -29.82 9.21
C ILE A 106 -19.18 -30.05 7.83
N ASP A 107 -19.58 -31.15 7.18
CA ASP A 107 -19.30 -31.39 5.77
C ASP A 107 -20.52 -30.97 4.92
N MET A 108 -20.33 -29.98 4.06
CA MET A 108 -21.36 -29.45 3.18
C MET A 108 -21.43 -30.14 1.80
N ALA A 109 -20.66 -31.21 1.55
CA ALA A 109 -20.58 -31.85 0.25
C ALA A 109 -21.94 -32.38 -0.27
N SER A 110 -22.87 -32.73 0.62
CA SER A 110 -24.22 -33.19 0.25
C SER A 110 -25.20 -32.03 -0.05
N VAL A 111 -24.86 -30.78 0.29
CA VAL A 111 -25.75 -29.62 0.10
C VAL A 111 -25.52 -29.02 -1.27
N THR A 112 -26.42 -29.24 -2.18
CA THR A 112 -26.32 -28.78 -3.58
C THR A 112 -26.93 -27.40 -3.81
N ASP A 113 -27.76 -26.89 -2.88
CA ASP A 113 -28.48 -25.62 -3.01
C ASP A 113 -28.43 -24.83 -1.69
N TYR A 114 -27.22 -24.45 -1.28
CA TYR A 114 -27.03 -23.66 -0.07
C TYR A 114 -27.59 -22.24 -0.23
N THR A 115 -28.41 -21.81 0.74
CA THR A 115 -28.88 -20.44 0.85
C THR A 115 -28.06 -19.70 1.90
N PRO A 116 -27.36 -18.60 1.56
CA PRO A 116 -26.53 -17.86 2.50
C PRO A 116 -27.31 -17.35 3.70
N ILE A 117 -26.72 -17.40 4.87
CA ILE A 117 -27.30 -16.86 6.11
C ILE A 117 -27.51 -15.36 5.95
N ASN A 118 -28.69 -14.84 6.35
CA ASN A 118 -29.07 -13.42 6.25
C ASN A 118 -28.91 -12.86 4.81
N SER A 119 -29.46 -13.58 3.84
CA SER A 119 -29.46 -13.16 2.42
C SER A 119 -30.83 -12.73 1.89
N ALA A 120 -31.88 -12.86 2.70
CA ALA A 120 -33.22 -12.39 2.33
C ALA A 120 -33.37 -10.89 2.63
N GLU A 121 -33.76 -10.10 1.62
CA GLU A 121 -33.99 -8.66 1.79
C GLU A 121 -35.05 -8.37 2.88
N PRO A 122 -34.82 -7.38 3.76
CA PRO A 122 -33.81 -6.30 3.69
C PRO A 122 -32.40 -6.65 4.21
N CYS A 123 -32.07 -7.90 4.58
CA CYS A 123 -30.75 -8.33 5.06
C CYS A 123 -30.27 -7.55 6.31
N ASP A 124 -31.18 -7.14 7.18
CA ASP A 124 -30.95 -6.22 8.29
C ASP A 124 -30.80 -6.94 9.67
N LYS A 125 -30.76 -8.25 9.67
CA LYS A 125 -30.74 -9.05 10.91
C LYS A 125 -29.34 -9.13 11.49
N VAL A 126 -29.25 -8.97 12.82
CA VAL A 126 -28.01 -9.15 13.56
C VAL A 126 -27.80 -10.64 13.84
N VAL A 127 -26.68 -11.17 13.36
CA VAL A 127 -26.31 -12.57 13.54
C VAL A 127 -24.98 -12.68 14.27
N HIS A 128 -24.98 -13.39 15.40
CA HIS A 128 -23.77 -13.76 16.10
C HIS A 128 -23.48 -15.25 15.87
N PHE A 129 -22.42 -15.53 15.13
CA PHE A 129 -22.02 -16.90 14.79
C PHE A 129 -20.71 -17.25 15.47
N ASP A 130 -20.71 -18.32 16.29
CA ASP A 130 -19.50 -18.86 16.91
C ASP A 130 -19.22 -20.27 16.37
N GLY A 131 -18.17 -20.39 15.58
CA GLY A 131 -17.71 -21.69 15.08
C GLY A 131 -17.19 -22.64 16.16
N ARG A 132 -16.92 -22.16 17.39
CA ARG A 132 -16.34 -22.96 18.50
C ARG A 132 -15.08 -23.75 18.10
N ASN A 133 -14.30 -23.20 17.15
CA ASN A 133 -13.13 -23.82 16.50
C ASN A 133 -13.44 -25.05 15.62
N HIS A 134 -14.72 -25.35 15.38
CA HIS A 134 -15.15 -26.34 14.41
C HIS A 134 -14.95 -25.84 12.97
N LYS A 135 -15.06 -26.79 12.04
CA LYS A 135 -14.79 -26.60 10.61
C LYS A 135 -16.06 -26.77 9.78
N ILE A 136 -16.24 -25.90 8.79
CA ILE A 136 -17.15 -26.09 7.68
C ILE A 136 -16.30 -26.49 6.46
N SER A 137 -16.55 -27.64 5.86
CA SER A 137 -15.82 -28.12 4.66
C SER A 137 -16.74 -28.28 3.47
N ASN A 138 -16.16 -28.17 2.25
CA ASN A 138 -16.82 -28.42 0.97
C ASN A 138 -18.05 -27.53 0.69
N LEU A 139 -18.08 -26.31 1.26
CA LEU A 139 -19.17 -25.37 1.02
C LEU A 139 -19.18 -24.95 -0.46
N THR A 140 -20.28 -25.19 -1.16
CA THR A 140 -20.49 -24.73 -2.54
C THR A 140 -21.64 -23.75 -2.61
N VAL A 141 -21.38 -22.52 -3.13
CA VAL A 141 -22.42 -21.52 -3.34
C VAL A 141 -22.32 -20.97 -4.77
N SER A 142 -23.37 -21.13 -5.55
CA SER A 142 -23.38 -20.73 -6.95
C SER A 142 -24.60 -19.87 -7.26
N ASP A 143 -24.36 -18.73 -7.90
CA ASP A 143 -25.36 -17.85 -8.51
C ASP A 143 -26.55 -17.46 -7.62
N LYS A 144 -26.33 -17.37 -6.31
CA LYS A 144 -27.29 -16.84 -5.34
C LYS A 144 -27.20 -15.31 -5.25
N ALA A 145 -28.23 -14.68 -4.73
CA ALA A 145 -28.09 -13.35 -4.16
C ALA A 145 -27.09 -13.42 -2.99
N TYR A 146 -26.06 -12.59 -3.02
CA TYR A 146 -25.03 -12.56 -1.98
C TYR A 146 -24.30 -13.91 -1.76
N PRO A 147 -23.64 -14.48 -2.80
CA PRO A 147 -23.09 -15.84 -2.74
C PRO A 147 -21.87 -15.94 -1.82
N SER A 148 -22.08 -16.42 -0.61
CA SER A 148 -21.08 -16.57 0.46
C SER A 148 -21.67 -17.46 1.56
N LEU A 149 -20.95 -17.72 2.66
CA LEU A 149 -21.54 -18.35 3.86
C LEU A 149 -22.63 -17.44 4.46
N PHE A 150 -22.34 -16.13 4.60
CA PHE A 150 -23.32 -15.11 4.98
C PHE A 150 -23.61 -14.19 3.80
N GLY A 151 -24.85 -13.80 3.59
CA GLY A 151 -25.22 -12.76 2.65
C GLY A 151 -24.63 -11.42 3.12
N ILE A 152 -25.24 -10.83 4.13
CA ILE A 152 -24.72 -9.65 4.84
C ILE A 152 -24.51 -10.03 6.31
N LEU A 153 -23.30 -9.91 6.79
CA LEU A 153 -22.97 -10.14 8.18
C LEU A 153 -23.06 -8.84 8.97
N ILE A 154 -24.10 -8.71 9.78
CA ILE A 154 -24.23 -7.72 10.84
C ILE A 154 -24.14 -8.48 12.17
N GLY A 155 -23.32 -8.02 13.11
CA GLY A 155 -23.05 -8.73 14.38
C GLY A 155 -21.67 -9.37 14.38
N SER A 156 -21.55 -10.71 14.44
CA SER A 156 -20.21 -11.30 14.51
C SER A 156 -20.11 -12.70 13.90
N CYS A 157 -18.90 -13.02 13.37
CA CYS A 157 -18.48 -14.38 13.03
C CYS A 157 -17.14 -14.66 13.72
N ARG A 158 -17.08 -15.68 14.60
CA ARG A 158 -15.91 -15.96 15.42
C ARG A 158 -15.54 -17.44 15.44
N ASN A 159 -14.24 -17.70 15.68
CA ASN A 159 -13.69 -19.03 15.97
C ASN A 159 -14.10 -20.09 14.93
N LEU A 160 -14.01 -19.76 13.62
CA LEU A 160 -14.49 -20.62 12.54
C LEU A 160 -13.34 -21.02 11.62
N LYS A 161 -13.34 -22.27 11.20
CA LYS A 161 -12.51 -22.76 10.09
C LYS A 161 -13.40 -23.09 8.89
N VAL A 162 -12.99 -22.63 7.70
CA VAL A 162 -13.63 -23.03 6.44
C VAL A 162 -12.58 -23.63 5.52
N ASP A 163 -12.86 -24.83 5.00
CA ASP A 163 -11.92 -25.53 4.15
C ASP A 163 -12.57 -26.03 2.86
N ASN A 164 -11.88 -25.86 1.73
CA ASN A 164 -12.33 -26.31 0.42
C ASN A 164 -13.69 -25.72 -0.01
N ALA A 165 -13.89 -24.40 0.23
CA ALA A 165 -15.09 -23.72 -0.25
C ALA A 165 -14.99 -23.34 -1.73
N THR A 166 -16.09 -23.45 -2.47
CA THR A 166 -16.23 -23.02 -3.86
C THR A 166 -17.35 -22.00 -3.98
N ILE A 167 -17.01 -20.75 -4.27
CA ILE A 167 -17.95 -19.65 -4.44
C ILE A 167 -17.97 -19.21 -5.89
N THR A 168 -19.13 -19.19 -6.52
CA THR A 168 -19.33 -18.69 -7.89
C THR A 168 -20.38 -17.60 -7.90
N SER A 169 -20.07 -16.44 -8.51
CA SER A 169 -21.01 -15.30 -8.60
C SER A 169 -21.09 -14.77 -10.02
N SER A 170 -22.30 -14.65 -10.54
CA SER A 170 -22.57 -14.00 -11.83
C SER A 170 -22.96 -12.52 -11.69
N ASN A 171 -23.33 -12.04 -10.49
CA ASN A 171 -24.00 -10.74 -10.37
C ASN A 171 -23.74 -9.95 -9.08
N TYR A 172 -23.31 -10.60 -8.01
CA TYR A 172 -23.16 -9.96 -6.69
C TYR A 172 -21.73 -9.97 -6.20
N LYS A 173 -21.41 -9.03 -5.29
CA LYS A 173 -20.19 -9.07 -4.47
C LYS A 173 -20.13 -10.42 -3.75
N CYS A 174 -18.92 -10.94 -3.60
CA CYS A 174 -18.74 -12.25 -3.00
C CYS A 174 -17.39 -12.43 -2.30
N GLY A 175 -17.39 -13.31 -1.33
CA GLY A 175 -16.26 -13.88 -0.63
C GLY A 175 -16.67 -15.20 0.02
N VAL A 176 -15.76 -15.92 0.66
CA VAL A 176 -16.13 -17.19 1.30
C VAL A 176 -16.99 -16.95 2.54
N ILE A 177 -16.62 -15.97 3.36
CA ILE A 177 -17.33 -15.70 4.63
C ILE A 177 -18.58 -14.87 4.39
N ALA A 178 -18.48 -13.72 3.72
CA ALA A 178 -19.66 -12.87 3.49
C ALA A 178 -19.57 -12.13 2.17
N SER A 179 -20.72 -11.79 1.60
CA SER A 179 -20.77 -10.84 0.51
C SER A 179 -20.50 -9.42 1.01
N SER A 180 -21.04 -9.05 2.18
CA SER A 180 -20.73 -7.80 2.88
C SER A 180 -20.58 -8.04 4.39
N VAL A 181 -19.69 -7.29 5.04
CA VAL A 181 -19.47 -7.32 6.49
C VAL A 181 -19.68 -5.91 7.06
N GLY A 182 -20.66 -5.77 7.95
CA GLY A 182 -21.12 -4.47 8.43
C GLY A 182 -21.90 -3.69 7.36
N LEU A 183 -22.60 -2.69 7.80
CA LEU A 183 -23.27 -1.68 6.99
C LEU A 183 -23.10 -0.33 7.67
N GLU A 184 -23.34 0.77 6.94
CA GLU A 184 -23.36 2.10 7.54
C GLU A 184 -24.27 2.14 8.79
N GLY A 185 -23.71 2.49 9.93
CA GLY A 185 -24.40 2.51 11.23
C GLY A 185 -24.52 1.17 11.96
N ASN A 186 -24.11 0.03 11.35
CA ASN A 186 -24.20 -1.30 11.95
C ASN A 186 -22.84 -2.01 11.87
N ALA A 187 -22.08 -1.95 12.95
CA ALA A 187 -20.76 -2.57 13.04
C ALA A 187 -20.83 -4.10 13.02
N ALA A 188 -19.79 -4.72 12.47
CA ALA A 188 -19.63 -6.17 12.49
C ALA A 188 -18.22 -6.58 12.91
N VAL A 189 -18.10 -7.77 13.49
CA VAL A 189 -16.83 -8.33 13.96
C VAL A 189 -16.57 -9.68 13.33
N VAL A 190 -15.38 -9.85 12.73
CA VAL A 190 -14.87 -11.15 12.26
C VAL A 190 -13.58 -11.44 13.01
N GLU A 191 -13.55 -12.52 13.77
CA GLU A 191 -12.44 -12.79 14.69
C GLU A 191 -12.07 -14.28 14.72
N ASN A 192 -10.78 -14.60 14.67
CA ASN A 192 -10.27 -15.97 14.70
C ASN A 192 -10.91 -16.85 13.62
N VAL A 193 -10.91 -16.39 12.36
CA VAL A 193 -11.48 -17.11 11.22
C VAL A 193 -10.39 -17.49 10.25
N THR A 194 -10.34 -18.77 9.88
CA THR A 194 -9.36 -19.30 8.91
C THR A 194 -10.08 -19.93 7.73
N VAL A 195 -9.74 -19.47 6.52
CA VAL A 195 -10.25 -20.01 5.26
C VAL A 195 -9.08 -20.61 4.47
N THR A 196 -9.16 -21.89 4.14
CA THR A 196 -8.11 -22.62 3.40
C THR A 196 -8.65 -23.32 2.15
N ASN A 197 -7.75 -23.59 1.19
CA ASN A 197 -8.00 -24.39 -0.02
C ASN A 197 -9.25 -23.95 -0.82
N SER A 198 -9.62 -22.68 -0.74
CA SER A 198 -10.90 -22.21 -1.24
C SER A 198 -10.77 -21.44 -2.55
N THR A 199 -11.81 -21.50 -3.37
CA THR A 199 -11.86 -20.85 -4.69
C THR A 199 -13.04 -19.92 -4.80
N VAL A 200 -12.78 -18.68 -5.22
CA VAL A 200 -13.80 -17.67 -5.52
C VAL A 200 -13.71 -17.29 -7.00
N THR A 201 -14.77 -17.51 -7.76
CA THR A 201 -14.87 -17.16 -9.18
C THR A 201 -16.03 -16.22 -9.40
N SER A 202 -15.81 -15.09 -10.07
CA SER A 202 -16.85 -14.08 -10.21
C SER A 202 -16.78 -13.31 -11.53
N VAL A 203 -17.96 -12.88 -11.99
CA VAL A 203 -18.15 -11.81 -12.97
C VAL A 203 -18.72 -10.54 -12.33
N SER A 204 -18.54 -10.37 -11.02
CA SER A 204 -19.05 -9.26 -10.21
C SER A 204 -18.00 -8.17 -9.96
N GLU A 205 -18.43 -7.01 -9.51
CA GLU A 205 -17.56 -5.83 -9.30
C GLU A 205 -16.72 -5.85 -8.02
N ARG A 206 -17.07 -6.67 -7.01
CA ARG A 206 -16.34 -6.76 -5.71
C ARG A 206 -16.19 -8.21 -5.32
N THR A 207 -15.00 -8.70 -5.50
CA THR A 207 -14.69 -10.14 -5.35
C THR A 207 -13.44 -10.32 -4.49
N ALA A 208 -13.50 -11.19 -3.49
CA ALA A 208 -12.34 -11.48 -2.68
C ALA A 208 -12.42 -12.83 -1.95
N GLY A 209 -11.35 -13.19 -1.24
CA GLY A 209 -11.29 -14.43 -0.50
C GLY A 209 -12.21 -14.46 0.72
N ILE A 210 -12.21 -13.41 1.53
CA ILE A 210 -13.02 -13.34 2.77
C ILE A 210 -14.37 -12.68 2.51
N CYS A 211 -14.40 -11.44 2.01
CA CYS A 211 -15.67 -10.75 1.74
C CYS A 211 -15.56 -9.76 0.57
N GLY A 212 -16.68 -9.54 -0.13
CA GLY A 212 -16.77 -8.60 -1.24
C GLY A 212 -16.55 -7.16 -0.80
N ASP A 213 -17.19 -6.71 0.26
CA ASP A 213 -16.94 -5.42 0.90
C ASP A 213 -17.17 -5.43 2.43
N ALA A 214 -16.70 -4.36 3.07
CA ALA A 214 -16.97 -4.12 4.48
C ALA A 214 -17.04 -2.62 4.78
N SER A 215 -17.94 -2.24 5.71
CA SER A 215 -18.07 -0.87 6.23
C SER A 215 -18.32 -0.92 7.75
N GLY A 216 -17.56 -0.13 8.52
CA GLY A 216 -17.67 -0.12 9.99
C GLY A 216 -17.33 -1.47 10.64
N ALA A 217 -16.51 -2.30 10.00
CA ALA A 217 -16.22 -3.65 10.44
C ALA A 217 -14.83 -3.78 11.08
N SER A 218 -14.69 -4.75 11.96
CA SER A 218 -13.40 -5.11 12.54
C SER A 218 -13.04 -6.58 12.23
N PHE A 219 -11.84 -6.78 11.70
CA PHE A 219 -11.27 -8.09 11.42
C PHE A 219 -10.04 -8.30 12.30
N THR A 220 -10.02 -9.37 13.08
CA THR A 220 -8.90 -9.70 13.96
C THR A 220 -8.52 -11.16 13.81
N ASN A 221 -7.24 -11.45 13.52
CA ASN A 221 -6.74 -12.81 13.34
C ASN A 221 -7.57 -13.60 12.32
N VAL A 222 -7.76 -13.02 11.13
CA VAL A 222 -8.51 -13.64 10.03
C VAL A 222 -7.58 -13.95 8.87
N SER A 223 -7.68 -15.14 8.29
CA SER A 223 -6.81 -15.56 7.21
C SER A 223 -7.55 -16.19 6.03
N PHE A 224 -7.02 -15.95 4.83
CA PHE A 224 -7.45 -16.58 3.59
C PHE A 224 -6.26 -17.20 2.86
N GLN A 225 -6.43 -18.44 2.42
CA GLN A 225 -5.52 -19.12 1.50
C GLN A 225 -6.30 -19.78 0.36
N GLY A 226 -6.05 -19.36 -0.88
CA GLY A 226 -6.79 -19.91 -1.99
C GLY A 226 -6.63 -19.15 -3.32
N THR A 227 -7.63 -19.31 -4.18
CA THR A 227 -7.64 -18.73 -5.52
C THR A 227 -8.82 -17.77 -5.69
N VAL A 228 -8.55 -16.60 -6.27
CA VAL A 228 -9.58 -15.64 -6.66
C VAL A 228 -9.47 -15.37 -8.17
N THR A 229 -10.56 -15.56 -8.90
CA THR A 229 -10.60 -15.33 -10.35
C THR A 229 -11.76 -14.43 -10.71
N THR A 230 -11.48 -13.32 -11.43
CA THR A 230 -12.54 -12.47 -11.91
C THR A 230 -12.43 -12.21 -13.40
N THR A 231 -13.58 -12.26 -14.08
CA THR A 231 -13.66 -12.00 -15.52
C THR A 231 -14.46 -10.73 -15.84
N TYR A 232 -14.94 -10.02 -14.82
CA TYR A 232 -15.66 -8.76 -14.96
C TYR A 232 -14.77 -7.65 -15.54
N THR A 233 -15.28 -6.90 -16.51
CA THR A 233 -14.49 -5.93 -17.29
C THR A 233 -14.91 -4.47 -17.07
N ALA A 234 -15.86 -4.17 -16.16
CA ALA A 234 -16.29 -2.80 -15.92
C ALA A 234 -15.19 -1.96 -15.25
N LYS A 235 -15.23 -0.65 -15.51
CA LYS A 235 -14.15 0.29 -15.19
C LYS A 235 -13.82 0.49 -13.72
N GLU A 236 -14.65 0.04 -12.79
CA GLU A 236 -14.47 0.31 -11.35
C GLU A 236 -14.59 -0.95 -10.49
N ALA A 237 -14.35 -2.08 -11.06
CA ALA A 237 -14.41 -3.33 -10.33
C ALA A 237 -13.14 -3.59 -9.50
N LYS A 238 -13.33 -4.18 -8.34
CA LYS A 238 -12.32 -4.35 -7.29
C LYS A 238 -12.16 -5.83 -6.95
N SER A 239 -10.92 -6.28 -6.92
CA SER A 239 -10.58 -7.65 -6.51
C SER A 239 -9.51 -7.64 -5.44
N GLY A 240 -9.74 -8.37 -4.36
CA GLY A 240 -8.76 -8.53 -3.28
C GLY A 240 -8.50 -9.98 -2.92
N GLY A 241 -7.32 -10.26 -2.41
CA GLY A 241 -7.05 -11.56 -1.81
C GLY A 241 -7.87 -11.77 -0.54
N PHE A 242 -8.03 -10.73 0.27
CA PHE A 242 -8.81 -10.75 1.50
C PHE A 242 -10.16 -10.05 1.33
N ILE A 243 -10.17 -8.80 0.86
CA ILE A 243 -11.36 -7.97 0.71
C ILE A 243 -11.39 -7.24 -0.64
N GLY A 244 -12.56 -7.19 -1.31
CA GLY A 244 -12.75 -6.44 -2.54
C GLY A 244 -12.72 -4.92 -2.30
N GLN A 245 -13.50 -4.43 -1.35
CA GLN A 245 -13.52 -3.01 -0.95
C GLN A 245 -13.68 -2.86 0.57
N ALA A 246 -12.81 -2.06 1.20
CA ALA A 246 -12.93 -1.65 2.60
C ALA A 246 -13.36 -0.18 2.67
N GLU A 247 -14.37 0.10 3.48
CA GLU A 247 -14.97 1.42 3.65
C GLU A 247 -14.88 1.89 5.11
N ASP A 248 -15.34 3.09 5.33
CA ASP A 248 -15.26 3.86 6.58
C ASP A 248 -15.27 3.06 7.89
N ALA A 249 -14.37 3.46 8.79
CA ALA A 249 -14.18 2.87 10.12
C ALA A 249 -13.86 1.36 10.13
N THR A 250 -13.46 0.79 8.97
CA THR A 250 -13.04 -0.61 8.90
C THR A 250 -11.61 -0.78 9.40
N THR A 251 -11.39 -1.78 10.25
CA THR A 251 -10.09 -2.07 10.86
C THR A 251 -9.67 -3.51 10.64
N PHE A 252 -8.37 -3.72 10.40
CA PHE A 252 -7.77 -5.03 10.23
C PHE A 252 -6.59 -5.18 11.18
N THR A 253 -6.60 -6.23 12.00
CA THR A 253 -5.51 -6.54 12.94
C THR A 253 -5.08 -7.99 12.77
N ASP A 254 -3.78 -8.21 12.55
CA ASP A 254 -3.15 -9.52 12.40
C ASP A 254 -3.83 -10.43 11.36
N CYS A 255 -4.29 -9.84 10.25
CA CYS A 255 -4.96 -10.55 9.17
C CYS A 255 -3.97 -10.98 8.07
N TYR A 256 -4.28 -12.07 7.39
CA TYR A 256 -3.40 -12.66 6.39
C TYR A 256 -4.14 -13.07 5.10
N ALA A 257 -3.51 -12.81 3.95
CA ALA A 257 -3.93 -13.33 2.66
C ALA A 257 -2.78 -14.05 1.94
N ASP A 258 -2.97 -15.32 1.53
CA ASP A 258 -2.10 -16.04 0.60
C ASP A 258 -2.93 -16.42 -0.63
N VAL A 259 -2.75 -15.68 -1.73
CA VAL A 259 -3.69 -15.73 -2.84
C VAL A 259 -3.01 -15.86 -4.20
N VAL A 260 -3.58 -16.72 -5.06
CA VAL A 260 -3.40 -16.64 -6.50
C VAL A 260 -4.58 -15.90 -7.09
N LEU A 261 -4.35 -14.66 -7.58
CA LEU A 261 -5.43 -13.80 -8.06
C LEU A 261 -5.24 -13.43 -9.53
N SER A 262 -6.22 -13.76 -10.35
CA SER A 262 -6.29 -13.44 -11.77
C SER A 262 -7.50 -12.55 -12.06
N ALA A 263 -7.28 -11.34 -12.61
CA ALA A 263 -8.36 -10.39 -12.77
C ALA A 263 -8.33 -9.63 -14.09
N LYS A 264 -9.53 -9.38 -14.63
CA LYS A 264 -9.79 -8.41 -15.71
C LYS A 264 -10.35 -7.08 -15.16
N GLN A 265 -10.30 -6.88 -13.86
CA GLN A 265 -10.78 -5.69 -13.14
C GLN A 265 -9.68 -4.65 -12.98
N SER A 266 -10.05 -3.39 -12.70
CA SER A 266 -9.10 -2.28 -12.64
C SER A 266 -8.31 -2.23 -11.34
N ASP A 267 -8.91 -2.59 -10.19
CA ASP A 267 -8.33 -2.44 -8.87
C ASP A 267 -8.07 -3.81 -8.25
N ILE A 268 -6.80 -4.18 -8.22
CA ILE A 268 -6.36 -5.52 -7.83
C ILE A 268 -5.40 -5.40 -6.65
N GLY A 269 -5.75 -5.98 -5.51
CA GLY A 269 -4.90 -6.00 -4.33
C GLY A 269 -4.65 -7.40 -3.79
N GLY A 270 -3.45 -7.69 -3.37
CA GLY A 270 -3.14 -8.95 -2.70
C GLY A 270 -3.89 -9.11 -1.38
N PHE A 271 -4.18 -8.00 -0.70
CA PHE A 271 -5.07 -7.95 0.47
C PHE A 271 -6.39 -7.25 0.11
N ALA A 272 -6.38 -5.98 -0.24
CA ALA A 272 -7.58 -5.18 -0.53
C ALA A 272 -7.56 -4.64 -1.96
N GLY A 273 -8.66 -4.83 -2.71
CA GLY A 273 -8.81 -4.25 -4.04
C GLY A 273 -8.89 -2.73 -4.00
N LYS A 274 -9.75 -2.19 -3.13
CA LYS A 274 -9.91 -0.74 -2.91
C LYS A 274 -10.14 -0.41 -1.44
N VAL A 275 -9.69 0.80 -1.04
CA VAL A 275 -9.89 1.35 0.31
C VAL A 275 -10.50 2.76 0.19
N ILE A 276 -11.54 3.07 0.95
CA ILE A 276 -12.26 4.35 0.93
C ILE A 276 -12.47 4.83 2.38
N GLY A 277 -12.61 6.15 2.57
CA GLY A 277 -12.92 6.76 3.88
C GLY A 277 -11.76 6.67 4.86
N THR A 278 -11.99 6.18 6.07
CA THR A 278 -10.97 6.01 7.10
C THR A 278 -10.77 4.53 7.43
N VAL A 279 -9.62 3.97 7.06
CA VAL A 279 -9.33 2.54 7.25
C VAL A 279 -7.95 2.34 7.87
N SER A 280 -7.81 1.35 8.74
CA SER A 280 -6.53 1.03 9.38
C SER A 280 -6.18 -0.45 9.30
N PHE A 281 -4.87 -0.70 9.14
CA PHE A 281 -4.28 -2.03 9.10
C PHE A 281 -3.13 -2.10 10.10
N THR A 282 -3.11 -3.12 10.95
CA THR A 282 -2.05 -3.37 11.93
C THR A 282 -1.64 -4.83 11.90
N GLY A 283 -0.36 -5.12 11.75
CA GLY A 283 0.18 -6.49 11.76
C GLY A 283 -0.26 -7.37 10.57
N CYS A 284 -0.88 -6.78 9.54
CA CYS A 284 -1.45 -7.54 8.42
C CYS A 284 -0.40 -7.97 7.41
N LYS A 285 -0.62 -9.14 6.78
CA LYS A 285 0.32 -9.69 5.80
C LYS A 285 -0.40 -10.10 4.51
N ALA A 286 0.31 -9.97 3.38
CA ALA A 286 -0.15 -10.50 2.11
C ALA A 286 0.98 -11.25 1.41
N LYS A 287 0.67 -12.41 0.84
CA LYS A 287 1.48 -13.12 -0.15
C LYS A 287 0.61 -13.36 -1.36
N ALA A 288 1.00 -12.85 -2.52
CA ALA A 288 0.09 -12.81 -3.64
C ALA A 288 0.79 -13.06 -4.98
N GLN A 289 0.18 -13.90 -5.82
CA GLN A 289 0.53 -14.02 -7.22
C GLN A 289 -0.56 -13.32 -8.03
N LEU A 290 -0.30 -12.06 -8.43
CA LEU A 290 -1.29 -11.21 -9.09
C LEU A 290 -1.07 -11.19 -10.59
N THR A 291 -2.09 -11.52 -11.36
CA THR A 291 -2.09 -11.39 -12.82
C THR A 291 -3.21 -10.46 -13.27
N SER A 292 -2.82 -9.34 -13.89
CA SER A 292 -3.75 -8.37 -14.46
C SER A 292 -3.86 -8.54 -15.97
N TYR A 293 -5.11 -8.66 -16.46
CA TYR A 293 -5.45 -8.68 -17.89
C TYR A 293 -6.09 -7.36 -18.36
N VAL A 294 -5.99 -6.29 -17.57
CA VAL A 294 -6.68 -5.01 -17.83
C VAL A 294 -5.93 -4.18 -18.85
N ALA A 295 -6.57 -3.83 -19.94
CA ALA A 295 -5.98 -3.02 -21.01
C ALA A 295 -5.90 -1.51 -20.69
N SER A 296 -6.61 -1.00 -19.66
CA SER A 296 -6.62 0.43 -19.31
C SER A 296 -6.87 0.66 -17.84
N LYS A 297 -6.22 1.68 -17.25
CA LYS A 297 -6.45 2.13 -15.86
C LYS A 297 -6.36 1.01 -14.81
N ASN A 298 -5.34 0.16 -14.91
CA ASN A 298 -5.09 -0.85 -13.90
C ASN A 298 -4.32 -0.27 -12.70
N ARG A 299 -4.76 -0.64 -11.51
CA ARG A 299 -4.15 -0.31 -10.22
C ARG A 299 -3.91 -1.62 -9.48
N VAL A 300 -2.68 -2.08 -9.53
CA VAL A 300 -2.29 -3.38 -8.99
C VAL A 300 -1.34 -3.18 -7.82
N GLY A 301 -1.73 -3.65 -6.65
CA GLY A 301 -0.93 -3.57 -5.43
C GLY A 301 -0.76 -4.91 -4.75
N GLY A 302 0.45 -5.21 -4.30
CA GLY A 302 0.68 -6.45 -3.54
C GLY A 302 -0.11 -6.51 -2.23
N PHE A 303 -0.46 -5.34 -1.66
CA PHE A 303 -1.35 -5.21 -0.52
C PHE A 303 -2.65 -4.47 -0.89
N ILE A 304 -2.61 -3.21 -1.32
CA ILE A 304 -3.78 -2.42 -1.73
C ILE A 304 -3.69 -2.06 -3.20
N GLY A 305 -4.72 -2.39 -4.00
CA GLY A 305 -4.81 -1.98 -5.40
C GLY A 305 -5.00 -0.48 -5.55
N TRP A 306 -6.05 0.07 -4.95
CA TRP A 306 -6.37 1.49 -4.96
C TRP A 306 -6.67 2.04 -3.56
N ASN A 307 -5.81 2.92 -3.07
CA ASN A 307 -6.08 3.71 -1.87
C ASN A 307 -6.77 5.04 -2.28
N SER A 308 -8.09 5.09 -2.09
CA SER A 308 -8.97 6.23 -2.39
C SER A 308 -9.60 6.78 -1.09
N SER A 309 -8.89 6.68 0.03
CA SER A 309 -9.40 6.99 1.36
C SER A 309 -9.12 8.43 1.76
N VAL A 310 -9.90 8.97 2.68
CA VAL A 310 -9.59 10.22 3.38
C VAL A 310 -8.35 10.04 4.24
N LYS A 311 -8.30 8.91 4.96
CA LYS A 311 -7.14 8.55 5.79
C LYS A 311 -6.92 7.04 5.81
N THR A 312 -5.71 6.62 5.45
CA THR A 312 -5.26 5.23 5.63
C THR A 312 -4.04 5.18 6.54
N VAL A 313 -4.08 4.29 7.51
CA VAL A 313 -2.96 4.02 8.42
C VAL A 313 -2.55 2.55 8.30
N LEU A 314 -1.27 2.32 7.99
CA LEU A 314 -0.69 0.98 7.93
C LEU A 314 0.47 0.90 8.93
N ARG A 315 0.40 -0.05 9.87
CA ARG A 315 1.43 -0.29 10.89
C ARG A 315 1.86 -1.74 10.89
N ASN A 316 3.16 -1.99 10.75
CA ASN A 316 3.73 -3.33 10.74
C ASN A 316 3.02 -4.28 9.75
N CYS A 317 2.72 -3.77 8.54
CA CYS A 317 2.08 -4.53 7.47
C CYS A 317 3.11 -4.97 6.44
N HIS A 318 3.00 -6.23 5.96
CA HIS A 318 4.05 -6.81 5.14
C HIS A 318 3.51 -7.51 3.90
N VAL A 319 4.12 -7.22 2.76
CA VAL A 319 4.01 -8.05 1.56
C VAL A 319 5.19 -9.02 1.56
N LEU A 320 4.86 -10.30 1.61
CA LEU A 320 5.82 -11.36 1.86
C LEU A 320 6.59 -11.78 0.59
N PRO A 321 7.79 -12.37 0.74
CA PRO A 321 8.53 -12.97 -0.36
C PRO A 321 7.73 -13.99 -1.15
N GLY A 322 7.95 -14.05 -2.46
CA GLY A 322 7.16 -14.87 -3.40
C GLY A 322 5.92 -14.15 -3.94
N THR A 323 5.72 -12.88 -3.56
CA THR A 323 4.71 -12.02 -4.19
C THR A 323 5.17 -11.58 -5.57
N THR A 324 4.30 -11.76 -6.57
CA THR A 324 4.55 -11.38 -7.96
C THR A 324 3.39 -10.57 -8.52
N LEU A 325 3.69 -9.49 -9.23
CA LEU A 325 2.72 -8.67 -9.96
C LEU A 325 3.05 -8.73 -11.44
N THR A 326 2.12 -9.23 -12.26
CA THR A 326 2.37 -9.45 -13.69
C THR A 326 1.31 -8.78 -14.56
N ASP A 327 1.75 -7.92 -15.49
CA ASP A 327 0.92 -7.36 -16.55
C ASP A 327 0.81 -8.37 -17.72
N LYS A 328 -0.37 -8.91 -17.96
CA LYS A 328 -0.75 -9.69 -19.14
C LYS A 328 -1.85 -9.02 -19.97
N SER A 329 -1.95 -7.70 -19.90
CA SER A 329 -2.97 -6.92 -20.64
C SER A 329 -2.83 -7.02 -22.16
N GLY A 330 -1.68 -7.43 -22.68
CA GLY A 330 -1.39 -7.50 -24.13
C GLY A 330 -1.20 -6.13 -24.80
N ARG A 331 -1.07 -5.04 -24.02
CA ARG A 331 -0.83 -3.69 -24.55
C ARG A 331 0.54 -3.60 -25.25
N SER A 332 0.58 -2.87 -26.35
CA SER A 332 1.82 -2.60 -27.08
C SER A 332 2.40 -1.21 -26.82
N THR A 333 1.57 -0.28 -26.31
CA THR A 333 1.92 1.11 -26.06
C THR A 333 1.73 1.47 -24.60
N GLU A 334 2.54 2.43 -24.11
CA GLU A 334 2.43 2.96 -22.75
C GLU A 334 1.01 3.45 -22.44
N SER A 335 0.47 3.03 -21.31
CA SER A 335 -0.75 3.58 -20.75
C SER A 335 -0.39 4.50 -19.61
N SER A 336 -0.71 5.78 -19.73
CA SER A 336 -0.52 6.80 -18.69
C SER A 336 -1.27 6.50 -17.38
N ASN A 337 -2.07 5.45 -17.34
CA ASN A 337 -2.92 5.08 -16.20
C ASN A 337 -2.64 3.67 -15.67
N GLY A 338 -1.53 3.04 -16.05
CA GLY A 338 -1.11 1.76 -15.48
C GLY A 338 -0.22 1.96 -14.25
N ASN A 339 -0.56 1.30 -13.15
CA ASN A 339 0.10 1.44 -11.85
C ASN A 339 0.35 0.06 -11.23
N TYR A 340 1.61 -0.28 -10.99
CA TYR A 340 2.00 -1.52 -10.32
C TYR A 340 2.90 -1.20 -9.12
N GLY A 341 2.37 -1.39 -7.91
CA GLY A 341 3.11 -1.21 -6.67
C GLY A 341 3.16 -2.48 -5.85
N GLY A 342 4.33 -2.93 -5.46
CA GLY A 342 4.46 -4.15 -4.65
C GLY A 342 3.71 -4.08 -3.33
N PHE A 343 3.45 -2.86 -2.80
CA PHE A 343 2.60 -2.62 -1.63
C PHE A 343 1.30 -1.92 -2.01
N ILE A 344 1.35 -0.70 -2.54
CA ILE A 344 0.16 0.05 -2.97
C ILE A 344 0.26 0.37 -4.46
N GLY A 345 -0.76 -0.04 -5.24
CA GLY A 345 -0.83 0.21 -6.66
C GLY A 345 -1.10 1.68 -6.99
N PHE A 346 -2.01 2.33 -6.30
CA PHE A 346 -2.37 3.72 -6.58
C PHE A 346 -2.91 4.42 -5.32
N GLY A 347 -2.29 5.50 -4.94
CA GLY A 347 -2.74 6.36 -3.85
C GLY A 347 -3.24 7.68 -4.40
N ASP A 348 -4.53 7.81 -4.66
CA ASP A 348 -5.12 9.04 -5.21
C ASP A 348 -6.56 9.27 -4.76
N THR A 349 -6.71 10.34 -4.01
CA THR A 349 -7.88 11.22 -3.96
C THR A 349 -7.37 12.57 -3.44
N ASP A 350 -7.95 13.65 -3.91
CA ASP A 350 -7.64 14.98 -3.40
C ASP A 350 -7.79 15.04 -1.88
N GLY A 351 -6.72 15.42 -1.17
CA GLY A 351 -6.70 15.54 0.28
C GLY A 351 -6.47 14.24 1.07
N THR A 352 -6.11 13.13 0.44
CA THR A 352 -5.80 11.85 1.11
C THR A 352 -4.60 11.98 2.06
N THR A 353 -4.72 11.40 3.25
CA THR A 353 -3.61 11.18 4.18
C THR A 353 -3.25 9.70 4.23
N LEU A 354 -2.00 9.38 3.89
CA LEU A 354 -1.46 8.02 3.94
C LEU A 354 -0.29 7.98 4.95
N GLU A 355 -0.46 7.21 6.00
CA GLU A 355 0.56 6.99 7.04
C GLU A 355 1.02 5.52 7.02
N ILE A 356 2.31 5.30 6.80
CA ILE A 356 2.93 3.97 6.72
C ILE A 356 4.09 3.91 7.70
N VAL A 357 4.06 2.99 8.65
CA VAL A 357 5.07 2.85 9.70
C VAL A 357 5.45 1.39 9.89
N GLY A 358 6.73 1.08 9.83
CA GLY A 358 7.24 -0.28 10.07
C GLY A 358 6.79 -1.32 9.03
N CYS A 359 6.45 -0.88 7.81
CA CYS A 359 5.92 -1.76 6.78
C CYS A 359 6.98 -2.23 5.79
N SER A 360 6.73 -3.35 5.12
CA SER A 360 7.64 -3.83 4.09
C SER A 360 6.95 -4.45 2.88
N ALA A 361 7.64 -4.42 1.75
CA ALA A 361 7.23 -5.17 0.56
C ALA A 361 8.42 -5.93 -0.04
N SER A 362 8.27 -7.25 -0.16
CA SER A 362 9.18 -8.13 -0.88
C SER A 362 8.46 -8.67 -2.11
N ALA A 363 8.61 -7.97 -3.25
CA ALA A 363 7.82 -8.27 -4.44
C ALA A 363 8.65 -8.22 -5.73
N GLU A 364 8.28 -9.10 -6.68
CA GLU A 364 8.71 -8.98 -8.06
C GLU A 364 7.61 -8.31 -8.88
N VAL A 365 7.90 -7.12 -9.43
CA VAL A 365 6.95 -6.31 -10.16
C VAL A 365 7.31 -6.30 -11.64
N ASN A 366 6.49 -6.92 -12.47
CA ASN A 366 6.54 -6.84 -13.92
C ASN A 366 5.35 -6.02 -14.42
N GLY A 367 5.51 -4.71 -14.45
CA GLY A 367 4.47 -3.75 -14.82
C GLY A 367 4.25 -3.60 -16.31
N GLY A 368 4.97 -4.36 -17.15
CA GLY A 368 4.79 -4.34 -18.61
C GLY A 368 4.98 -2.94 -19.19
N VAL A 369 3.95 -2.42 -19.84
CA VAL A 369 3.92 -1.08 -20.45
C VAL A 369 3.25 -0.01 -19.58
N SER A 370 3.18 -0.23 -18.29
CA SER A 370 2.56 0.72 -17.34
C SER A 370 3.47 1.90 -17.03
N ALA A 371 2.89 3.08 -16.83
CA ALA A 371 3.64 4.31 -16.61
C ALA A 371 4.35 4.37 -15.25
N TYR A 372 3.72 3.81 -14.21
CA TYR A 372 4.17 3.94 -12.83
C TYR A 372 4.40 2.56 -12.21
N ASN A 373 5.64 2.28 -11.82
CA ASN A 373 6.01 0.98 -11.29
C ASN A 373 6.94 1.11 -10.09
N SER A 374 6.69 0.33 -9.04
CA SER A 374 7.59 0.25 -7.89
C SER A 374 7.41 -1.05 -7.11
N THR A 375 8.37 -1.39 -6.26
CA THR A 375 8.19 -2.49 -5.31
C THR A 375 7.42 -2.07 -4.06
N PHE A 376 7.14 -0.77 -3.86
CA PHE A 376 6.34 -0.30 -2.72
C PHE A 376 5.10 0.49 -3.19
N ILE A 377 5.16 1.79 -3.43
CA ILE A 377 4.01 2.60 -3.88
C ILE A 377 4.23 3.07 -5.31
N SER A 378 3.37 2.69 -6.27
CA SER A 378 3.60 3.11 -7.64
C SER A 378 3.31 4.60 -7.88
N TYR A 379 2.31 5.16 -7.21
CA TYR A 379 1.86 6.53 -7.44
C TYR A 379 1.27 7.18 -6.18
N VAL A 380 1.75 8.39 -5.87
CA VAL A 380 1.20 9.28 -4.83
C VAL A 380 0.47 10.42 -5.54
N GLY A 381 -0.84 10.50 -5.34
CA GLY A 381 -1.75 11.35 -6.12
C GLY A 381 -1.71 12.85 -5.78
N TYR A 382 -2.54 13.61 -6.49
CA TYR A 382 -2.63 15.07 -6.32
C TYR A 382 -3.07 15.45 -4.90
N THR A 383 -2.50 16.54 -4.37
CA THR A 383 -2.83 17.13 -3.06
C THR A 383 -2.78 16.17 -1.86
N SER A 384 -2.32 14.93 -2.07
CA SER A 384 -2.21 13.93 -1.00
C SER A 384 -0.98 14.17 -0.13
N THR A 385 -1.09 13.79 1.15
CA THR A 385 0.02 13.78 2.10
C THR A 385 0.38 12.34 2.44
N THR A 386 1.60 11.93 2.09
CA THR A 386 2.11 10.59 2.37
C THR A 386 3.30 10.66 3.31
N THR A 387 3.22 9.95 4.43
CA THR A 387 4.32 9.79 5.38
C THR A 387 4.72 8.32 5.45
N ILE A 388 6.00 8.04 5.21
CA ILE A 388 6.56 6.68 5.28
C ILE A 388 7.71 6.72 6.28
N THR A 389 7.61 5.92 7.33
CA THR A 389 8.63 5.85 8.38
C THR A 389 9.04 4.41 8.61
N ASP A 390 10.35 4.19 8.80
CA ASP A 390 10.97 2.91 9.18
C ASP A 390 10.46 1.72 8.35
N SER A 391 10.32 1.94 7.04
CA SER A 391 9.73 0.99 6.10
C SER A 391 10.69 0.67 4.96
N TYR A 392 10.53 -0.50 4.35
CA TYR A 392 11.46 -0.89 3.29
C TYR A 392 10.80 -1.69 2.17
N ALA A 393 11.50 -1.74 1.04
CA ALA A 393 11.13 -2.61 -0.06
C ALA A 393 12.33 -3.44 -0.53
N THR A 394 12.06 -4.66 -0.96
CA THR A 394 13.04 -5.55 -1.57
C THR A 394 12.48 -6.19 -2.83
N GLY A 395 13.37 -6.73 -3.66
CA GLY A 395 12.96 -7.46 -4.85
C GLY A 395 13.33 -6.75 -6.16
N LYS A 396 12.56 -7.02 -7.21
CA LYS A 396 12.86 -6.51 -8.55
C LYS A 396 11.65 -5.81 -9.15
N VAL A 397 11.89 -4.67 -9.78
CA VAL A 397 10.89 -4.01 -10.62
C VAL A 397 11.39 -3.88 -12.05
N PHE A 398 10.55 -4.32 -12.99
CA PHE A 398 10.79 -4.21 -14.41
C PHE A 398 9.63 -3.49 -15.11
N ALA A 399 9.99 -2.45 -15.90
CA ALA A 399 9.03 -1.69 -16.71
C ALA A 399 9.49 -1.64 -18.18
N LYS A 400 8.72 -2.24 -19.08
CA LYS A 400 9.06 -2.31 -20.50
C LYS A 400 9.06 -0.96 -21.19
N THR A 401 8.16 -0.04 -20.80
CA THR A 401 8.07 1.32 -21.39
C THR A 401 7.79 2.41 -20.37
N GLY A 402 7.62 2.04 -19.09
CA GLY A 402 7.20 2.95 -18.02
C GLY A 402 8.20 4.06 -17.73
N ASN A 403 7.70 5.28 -17.53
CA ASN A 403 8.51 6.47 -17.30
C ASN A 403 8.85 6.74 -15.83
N TYR A 404 8.14 6.17 -14.88
CA TYR A 404 8.33 6.42 -13.45
C TYR A 404 8.50 5.08 -12.73
N THR A 405 9.74 4.66 -12.60
CA THR A 405 10.05 3.34 -12.03
C THR A 405 11.02 3.47 -10.86
N ALA A 406 10.71 2.83 -9.74
CA ALA A 406 11.57 2.91 -8.55
C ALA A 406 11.40 1.72 -7.58
N GLY A 407 12.30 1.63 -6.61
CA GLY A 407 12.17 0.69 -5.52
C GLY A 407 11.05 1.08 -4.54
N LEU A 408 10.96 2.34 -4.11
CA LEU A 408 10.01 2.74 -3.06
C LEU A 408 8.78 3.47 -3.63
N ILE A 409 8.95 4.55 -4.38
CA ILE A 409 7.83 5.33 -4.95
C ILE A 409 8.08 5.57 -6.44
N GLY A 410 7.18 5.10 -7.30
CA GLY A 410 7.27 5.36 -8.74
C GLY A 410 7.16 6.85 -9.04
N CYS A 411 6.08 7.51 -8.62
CA CYS A 411 5.85 8.94 -8.85
C CYS A 411 5.18 9.62 -7.65
N VAL A 412 5.68 10.81 -7.27
CA VAL A 412 4.99 11.78 -6.40
C VAL A 412 4.44 12.88 -7.28
N ASN A 413 3.12 12.99 -7.36
CA ASN A 413 2.48 13.88 -8.31
C ASN A 413 2.46 15.35 -7.85
N LYS A 414 2.04 16.23 -8.75
CA LYS A 414 1.96 17.68 -8.51
C LYS A 414 1.09 18.00 -7.30
N ASN A 415 1.55 18.94 -6.47
CA ASN A 415 0.90 19.37 -5.21
C ASN A 415 0.82 18.28 -4.13
N ALA A 416 1.32 17.08 -4.36
CA ALA A 416 1.46 16.06 -3.32
C ALA A 416 2.67 16.37 -2.41
N VAL A 417 2.59 15.89 -1.17
CA VAL A 417 3.69 15.97 -0.21
C VAL A 417 4.07 14.57 0.24
N ALA A 418 5.33 14.20 0.06
CA ALA A 418 5.87 12.94 0.55
C ALA A 418 6.99 13.19 1.56
N THR A 419 6.81 12.69 2.77
CA THR A 419 7.83 12.69 3.84
C THR A 419 8.28 11.26 4.10
N ILE A 420 9.56 10.99 3.89
CA ILE A 420 10.14 9.65 3.95
C ILE A 420 11.30 9.68 4.92
N SER A 421 11.26 8.85 5.94
CA SER A 421 12.30 8.78 6.97
C SER A 421 12.59 7.35 7.40
N GLY A 422 13.87 6.99 7.54
CA GLY A 422 14.26 5.65 7.99
C GLY A 422 13.89 4.54 7.00
N CYS A 423 13.85 4.83 5.69
CA CYS A 423 13.38 3.89 4.68
C CYS A 423 14.50 3.42 3.78
N HIS A 424 14.34 2.22 3.22
CA HIS A 424 15.31 1.74 2.24
C HIS A 424 14.71 0.85 1.15
N PHE A 425 15.49 0.73 0.07
CA PHE A 425 15.27 -0.24 -0.98
C PHE A 425 16.52 -1.07 -1.22
N SER A 426 16.34 -2.39 -1.31
CA SER A 426 17.41 -3.34 -1.61
C SER A 426 16.96 -4.24 -2.76
N GLY A 427 17.51 -4.02 -3.95
CA GLY A 427 17.12 -4.79 -5.13
C GLY A 427 17.45 -4.11 -6.46
N ASP A 428 16.81 -4.58 -7.53
CA ASP A 428 17.07 -4.11 -8.88
C ASP A 428 15.88 -3.34 -9.46
N VAL A 429 16.17 -2.17 -10.03
CA VAL A 429 15.22 -1.35 -10.80
C VAL A 429 15.67 -1.33 -12.26
N GLU A 430 14.82 -1.84 -13.15
CA GLU A 430 15.09 -1.90 -14.58
C GLU A 430 13.93 -1.30 -15.37
N ALA A 431 14.21 -0.31 -16.23
CA ALA A 431 13.21 0.32 -17.08
C ALA A 431 13.74 0.63 -18.48
N THR A 432 12.86 0.66 -19.48
CA THR A 432 13.23 1.21 -20.79
C THR A 432 12.90 2.70 -20.90
N GLY A 433 11.99 3.21 -20.05
CA GLY A 433 11.64 4.63 -19.94
C GLY A 433 12.56 5.43 -19.01
N GLY A 434 12.32 6.73 -18.90
CA GLY A 434 13.07 7.64 -18.02
C GLY A 434 12.52 7.75 -16.60
N TYR A 435 13.10 8.64 -15.79
CA TYR A 435 12.70 8.90 -14.40
C TYR A 435 12.80 7.65 -13.52
N VAL A 436 14.02 7.13 -13.39
CA VAL A 436 14.27 5.87 -12.69
C VAL A 436 15.11 6.12 -11.45
N GLY A 437 14.63 5.69 -10.30
CA GLY A 437 15.31 5.91 -9.02
C GLY A 437 15.33 4.69 -8.12
N GLY A 438 16.34 4.57 -7.28
CA GLY A 438 16.39 3.51 -6.28
C GLY A 438 15.27 3.66 -5.24
N LEU A 439 14.98 4.90 -4.79
CA LEU A 439 13.83 5.18 -3.91
C LEU A 439 12.66 5.81 -4.66
N ILE A 440 12.90 6.86 -5.46
CA ILE A 440 11.82 7.60 -6.13
C ILE A 440 12.14 7.75 -7.61
N GLY A 441 11.24 7.30 -8.49
CA GLY A 441 11.41 7.43 -9.94
C GLY A 441 11.36 8.90 -10.37
N GLY A 442 10.27 9.58 -10.09
CA GLY A 442 10.14 11.00 -10.33
C GLY A 442 9.22 11.70 -9.36
N THR A 443 9.44 13.02 -9.19
CA THR A 443 8.55 13.85 -8.38
C THR A 443 8.19 15.14 -9.09
N GLN A 444 6.94 15.50 -9.00
CA GLN A 444 6.39 16.80 -9.35
C GLN A 444 5.91 17.57 -8.11
N GLY A 445 5.75 16.87 -6.98
CA GLY A 445 5.37 17.40 -5.68
C GLY A 445 6.57 17.57 -4.75
N LYS A 446 6.30 18.06 -3.54
CA LYS A 446 7.32 18.27 -2.51
C LYS A 446 7.77 16.93 -1.91
N VAL A 447 9.08 16.72 -1.83
CA VAL A 447 9.67 15.54 -1.19
C VAL A 447 10.66 15.95 -0.11
N THR A 448 10.52 15.37 1.08
CA THR A 448 11.51 15.41 2.15
C THR A 448 11.98 13.97 2.43
N LEU A 449 13.25 13.72 2.21
CA LEU A 449 13.87 12.41 2.35
C LEU A 449 14.98 12.46 3.39
N THR A 450 14.85 11.67 4.45
CA THR A 450 15.81 11.66 5.55
C THR A 450 16.17 10.24 5.98
N LYS A 451 17.42 10.02 6.41
CA LYS A 451 17.88 8.75 7.00
C LYS A 451 17.49 7.52 6.15
N SER A 452 17.61 7.64 4.83
CA SER A 452 17.11 6.63 3.89
C SER A 452 18.18 6.26 2.88
N TYR A 453 18.10 5.04 2.32
CA TYR A 453 19.10 4.59 1.36
C TYR A 453 18.57 3.64 0.30
N SER A 454 19.37 3.45 -0.75
CA SER A 454 19.16 2.43 -1.77
C SER A 454 20.42 1.64 -2.06
N GLU A 455 20.25 0.36 -2.38
CA GLU A 455 21.30 -0.54 -2.82
C GLU A 455 20.83 -1.47 -3.96
N GLY A 456 21.76 -2.05 -4.72
CA GLY A 456 21.48 -2.89 -5.88
C GLY A 456 21.80 -2.21 -7.21
N THR A 457 20.97 -2.42 -8.23
CA THR A 457 21.17 -1.83 -9.57
C THR A 457 19.97 -0.96 -9.96
N VAL A 458 20.26 0.24 -10.48
CA VAL A 458 19.23 1.12 -11.05
C VAL A 458 19.59 1.39 -12.51
N SER A 459 18.80 0.84 -13.42
CA SER A 459 19.12 0.87 -14.84
C SER A 459 17.96 1.36 -15.72
N SER A 460 18.32 2.07 -16.82
CA SER A 460 17.37 2.58 -17.80
C SER A 460 17.94 2.58 -19.21
N MET A 461 17.07 2.30 -20.19
CA MET A 461 17.40 2.52 -21.62
C MET A 461 17.19 3.99 -22.02
N SER A 462 16.76 4.87 -21.13
CA SER A 462 16.49 6.30 -21.34
C SER A 462 17.30 7.15 -20.35
N ALA A 463 16.78 8.30 -19.94
CA ALA A 463 17.47 9.34 -19.18
C ALA A 463 16.93 9.46 -17.73
N TYR A 464 17.61 10.29 -16.93
CA TYR A 464 17.19 10.71 -15.59
C TYR A 464 17.20 9.55 -14.57
N VAL A 465 18.39 9.02 -14.33
CA VAL A 465 18.58 7.89 -13.41
C VAL A 465 19.35 8.35 -12.17
N GLY A 466 18.81 8.04 -10.99
CA GLY A 466 19.44 8.37 -9.73
C GLY A 466 19.38 7.25 -8.71
N GLY A 467 20.40 7.14 -7.88
CA GLY A 467 20.42 6.13 -6.81
C GLY A 467 19.27 6.31 -5.82
N LEU A 468 18.94 7.55 -5.46
CA LEU A 468 17.76 7.85 -4.64
C LEU A 468 16.59 8.33 -5.51
N ILE A 469 16.80 9.39 -6.32
CA ILE A 469 15.72 10.04 -7.08
C ILE A 469 16.13 10.17 -8.54
N GLY A 470 15.31 9.65 -9.45
CA GLY A 470 15.54 9.79 -10.89
C GLY A 470 15.41 11.24 -11.35
N ALA A 471 14.26 11.86 -11.10
CA ALA A 471 14.04 13.27 -11.46
C ALA A 471 13.12 14.02 -10.49
N SER A 472 13.39 15.32 -10.30
CA SER A 472 12.48 16.28 -9.65
C SER A 472 12.13 17.41 -10.60
N MET A 473 10.83 17.67 -10.81
CA MET A 473 10.39 18.54 -11.91
C MET A 473 9.78 19.87 -11.45
N ASN A 474 8.78 19.90 -10.59
CA ASN A 474 8.04 21.13 -10.32
C ASN A 474 8.36 21.75 -8.96
N ASP A 475 8.40 20.92 -7.90
CA ASP A 475 8.65 21.39 -6.54
C ASP A 475 10.07 21.03 -6.09
N GLY A 476 10.56 21.74 -5.07
CA GLY A 476 11.88 21.48 -4.50
C GLY A 476 11.92 20.17 -3.70
N ILE A 477 13.10 19.58 -3.63
CA ILE A 477 13.38 18.39 -2.85
C ILE A 477 14.40 18.66 -1.76
N GLU A 478 14.20 18.04 -0.60
CA GLU A 478 15.10 18.10 0.55
C GLU A 478 15.61 16.69 0.87
N ILE A 479 16.93 16.50 0.89
CA ILE A 479 17.58 15.20 1.14
C ILE A 479 18.63 15.37 2.23
N THR A 480 18.49 14.68 3.36
CA THR A 480 19.44 14.80 4.47
C THR A 480 19.75 13.45 5.10
N ASN A 481 21.02 13.19 5.37
CA ASN A 481 21.47 11.94 5.97
C ASN A 481 21.05 10.69 5.17
N CYS A 482 21.22 10.73 3.85
CA CYS A 482 20.83 9.66 2.95
C CYS A 482 22.03 9.14 2.14
N PHE A 483 21.94 7.92 1.67
CA PHE A 483 23.00 7.40 0.82
C PHE A 483 22.49 6.44 -0.27
N SER A 484 23.35 6.17 -1.25
CA SER A 484 23.13 5.11 -2.23
C SER A 484 24.43 4.37 -2.51
N THR A 485 24.38 3.05 -2.47
CA THR A 485 25.44 2.18 -2.98
C THR A 485 25.06 1.55 -4.32
N SER A 486 23.90 1.92 -4.87
CA SER A 486 23.38 1.38 -6.13
C SER A 486 24.30 1.68 -7.30
N LYS A 487 24.48 0.69 -8.18
CA LYS A 487 25.09 0.90 -9.51
C LYS A 487 24.08 1.59 -10.42
N ILE A 488 24.47 2.70 -11.02
CA ILE A 488 23.61 3.50 -11.88
C ILE A 488 24.02 3.31 -13.32
N HIS A 489 23.10 2.86 -14.17
CA HIS A 489 23.35 2.59 -15.56
C HIS A 489 22.22 3.12 -16.45
N ALA A 490 22.49 4.10 -17.30
CA ALA A 490 21.54 4.61 -18.27
C ALA A 490 22.14 4.71 -19.66
N ARG A 491 21.33 4.48 -20.70
CA ARG A 491 21.73 4.77 -22.09
C ARG A 491 21.50 6.23 -22.47
N GLY A 492 20.66 6.95 -21.75
CA GLY A 492 20.40 8.36 -21.94
C GLY A 492 21.29 9.26 -21.09
N GLN A 493 20.79 10.47 -20.81
CA GLN A 493 21.52 11.55 -20.14
C GLN A 493 21.12 11.73 -18.68
N GLN A 494 21.96 12.45 -17.93
CA GLN A 494 21.70 12.97 -16.58
C GLN A 494 21.51 11.87 -15.56
N CYS A 495 22.62 11.26 -15.18
CA CYS A 495 22.69 10.21 -14.17
C CYS A 495 23.47 10.71 -12.96
N GLY A 496 22.98 10.40 -11.77
CA GLY A 496 23.66 10.72 -10.52
C GLY A 496 23.62 9.58 -9.52
N GLY A 497 24.68 9.42 -8.76
CA GLY A 497 24.73 8.43 -7.70
C GLY A 497 23.61 8.60 -6.67
N LEU A 498 23.08 9.83 -6.50
CA LEU A 498 21.91 10.12 -5.65
C LEU A 498 20.73 10.65 -6.47
N VAL A 499 20.93 11.71 -7.29
CA VAL A 499 19.84 12.35 -8.03
C VAL A 499 20.22 12.46 -9.52
N GLY A 500 19.37 11.97 -10.41
CA GLY A 500 19.60 12.08 -11.84
C GLY A 500 19.48 13.52 -12.33
N THR A 501 18.35 14.16 -12.13
CA THR A 501 18.13 15.57 -12.52
C THR A 501 17.14 16.28 -11.61
N THR A 502 17.29 17.61 -11.49
CA THR A 502 16.25 18.46 -10.90
C THR A 502 16.06 19.72 -11.75
N THR A 503 14.79 20.06 -12.02
CA THR A 503 14.41 21.31 -12.68
C THR A 503 14.10 22.43 -11.70
N ASN A 504 13.98 22.10 -10.41
CA ASN A 504 13.73 23.05 -9.33
C ASN A 504 14.83 22.95 -8.26
N LYS A 505 14.64 23.60 -7.12
CA LYS A 505 15.61 23.69 -6.05
C LYS A 505 15.86 22.33 -5.40
N LEU A 506 17.13 21.97 -5.26
CA LEU A 506 17.61 20.85 -4.44
C LEU A 506 18.29 21.40 -3.19
N THR A 507 17.90 20.90 -2.03
CA THR A 507 18.65 21.08 -0.77
C THR A 507 19.13 19.72 -0.31
N MET A 508 20.45 19.50 -0.33
CA MET A 508 21.03 18.21 0.05
C MET A 508 22.20 18.39 1.01
N SER A 509 22.21 17.61 2.10
CA SER A 509 23.28 17.67 3.09
C SER A 509 23.57 16.32 3.76
N CYS A 510 24.81 16.11 4.14
CA CYS A 510 25.27 14.90 4.85
C CYS A 510 24.87 13.60 4.12
N CYS A 511 25.04 13.57 2.80
CA CYS A 511 24.68 12.44 1.95
C CYS A 511 25.91 11.89 1.21
N TYR A 512 25.90 10.58 0.90
CA TYR A 512 26.94 10.01 0.06
C TYR A 512 26.41 9.04 -0.99
N ALA A 513 27.22 8.86 -2.05
CA ALA A 513 27.05 7.78 -3.02
C ALA A 513 28.38 7.04 -3.22
N SER A 514 28.32 5.71 -3.36
CA SER A 514 29.49 4.86 -3.58
C SER A 514 29.38 3.91 -4.77
N GLY A 515 28.19 3.72 -5.35
CA GLY A 515 28.00 2.91 -6.54
C GLY A 515 28.54 3.59 -7.79
N ASP A 516 28.99 2.83 -8.79
CA ASP A 516 29.45 3.36 -10.07
C ASP A 516 28.31 4.00 -10.88
N VAL A 517 28.64 5.03 -11.66
CA VAL A 517 27.64 5.79 -12.45
C VAL A 517 28.04 5.82 -13.92
N TYR A 518 27.15 5.34 -14.78
CA TYR A 518 27.32 5.31 -16.23
C TYR A 518 26.15 6.00 -16.93
N SER A 519 26.48 6.98 -17.81
CA SER A 519 25.53 7.67 -18.65
C SER A 519 25.91 7.50 -20.12
N GLY A 520 24.98 7.03 -20.96
CA GLY A 520 25.24 6.73 -22.36
C GLY A 520 25.41 7.97 -23.24
N THR A 521 25.11 9.18 -22.75
CA THR A 521 25.24 10.41 -23.52
C THR A 521 25.98 11.52 -22.78
N SER A 522 25.40 12.05 -21.69
CA SER A 522 25.96 13.23 -21.00
C SER A 522 25.47 13.38 -19.57
N GLY A 523 26.19 14.11 -18.73
CA GLY A 523 25.76 14.48 -17.38
C GLY A 523 25.80 13.33 -16.39
N ALA A 524 26.89 12.54 -16.37
CA ALA A 524 27.16 11.61 -15.29
C ALA A 524 27.74 12.33 -14.07
N ALA A 525 27.29 12.00 -12.88
CA ALA A 525 27.90 12.53 -11.67
C ALA A 525 27.89 11.54 -10.52
N GLY A 526 28.91 11.64 -9.66
CA GLY A 526 28.98 10.85 -8.44
C GLY A 526 27.78 11.08 -7.53
N LEU A 527 27.25 12.31 -7.46
CA LEU A 527 26.06 12.61 -6.65
C LEU A 527 24.87 13.07 -7.50
N VAL A 528 24.97 14.18 -8.26
CA VAL A 528 23.82 14.79 -8.94
C VAL A 528 24.14 15.03 -10.41
N GLY A 529 23.41 14.42 -11.33
CA GLY A 529 23.65 14.56 -12.76
C GLY A 529 23.43 15.99 -13.26
N ARG A 530 22.29 16.61 -12.89
CA ARG A 530 21.97 17.99 -13.31
C ARG A 530 21.11 18.73 -12.28
N VAL A 531 21.41 20.02 -12.09
CA VAL A 531 20.53 20.99 -11.43
C VAL A 531 20.22 22.17 -12.35
N GLN A 532 18.96 22.61 -12.43
CA GLN A 532 18.57 23.75 -13.26
C GLN A 532 18.42 25.04 -12.45
N LYS A 533 17.89 24.95 -11.23
CA LYS A 533 17.70 26.09 -10.34
C LYS A 533 18.76 26.15 -9.25
N SER A 534 18.95 27.35 -8.68
CA SER A 534 19.88 27.56 -7.58
C SER A 534 19.63 26.56 -6.45
N SER A 535 20.59 25.70 -6.22
CA SER A 535 20.50 24.56 -5.31
C SER A 535 21.61 24.61 -4.25
N SER A 536 21.42 23.90 -3.14
CA SER A 536 22.40 23.79 -2.07
C SER A 536 22.80 22.32 -1.86
N ILE A 537 24.08 22.00 -2.08
CA ILE A 537 24.68 20.69 -1.82
C ILE A 537 25.84 20.90 -0.88
N THR A 538 25.70 20.44 0.37
CA THR A 538 26.68 20.75 1.41
C THR A 538 27.05 19.50 2.23
N LYS A 539 28.31 19.39 2.63
CA LYS A 539 28.83 18.29 3.45
C LYS A 539 28.52 16.90 2.85
N CYS A 540 28.54 16.78 1.50
CA CYS A 540 28.23 15.55 0.79
C CYS A 540 29.50 14.87 0.28
N ILE A 541 29.44 13.54 0.10
CA ILE A 541 30.59 12.73 -0.25
C ILE A 541 30.32 11.91 -1.51
N ALA A 542 31.08 12.12 -2.58
CA ALA A 542 31.09 11.25 -3.74
C ALA A 542 32.18 10.19 -3.55
N TRP A 543 31.77 8.99 -3.15
CA TRP A 543 32.72 7.89 -2.89
C TRP A 543 32.73 6.83 -4.00
N ASN A 544 32.11 7.14 -5.13
CA ASN A 544 32.11 6.33 -6.33
C ASN A 544 33.53 6.09 -6.84
N LYS A 545 33.82 4.90 -7.34
CA LYS A 545 35.10 4.64 -7.98
C LYS A 545 35.08 5.10 -9.44
N ASN A 546 33.99 4.85 -10.17
CA ASN A 546 33.86 5.12 -11.59
C ASN A 546 32.68 6.03 -11.85
N VAL A 547 32.90 7.09 -12.63
CA VAL A 547 31.87 8.00 -13.15
C VAL A 547 32.13 8.22 -14.63
N ALA A 548 31.25 7.75 -15.50
CA ALA A 548 31.44 7.75 -16.93
C ALA A 548 30.27 8.34 -17.71
N SER A 549 30.57 9.12 -18.75
CA SER A 549 29.59 9.53 -19.76
C SER A 549 30.18 9.53 -21.15
N SER A 550 29.36 9.16 -22.15
CA SER A 550 29.77 9.29 -23.58
C SER A 550 29.72 10.76 -23.99
N ARG A 551 30.77 11.24 -24.62
CA ARG A 551 30.85 12.59 -25.19
C ARG A 551 30.15 12.63 -26.53
N SER A 552 29.04 13.33 -26.65
CA SER A 552 28.59 13.82 -27.97
C SER A 552 29.45 15.01 -28.38
N ALA A 553 29.97 15.01 -29.59
CA ALA A 553 30.87 16.05 -30.13
C ALA A 553 30.35 17.50 -30.05
N ASN A 554 29.07 17.68 -29.74
CA ASN A 554 28.39 18.98 -29.69
C ASN A 554 27.78 19.32 -28.31
N ASN A 555 27.93 18.49 -27.29
CA ASN A 555 27.32 18.73 -25.96
C ASN A 555 28.37 18.83 -24.86
N VAL A 556 28.39 19.95 -24.19
CA VAL A 556 29.35 20.37 -23.17
C VAL A 556 28.97 19.81 -21.77
N TYR A 557 28.32 18.65 -21.69
CA TYR A 557 27.97 18.07 -20.41
C TYR A 557 29.09 17.14 -19.95
N ALA A 558 29.78 17.57 -18.93
CA ALA A 558 30.91 16.83 -18.37
C ALA A 558 30.49 15.79 -17.32
N CYS A 559 31.39 14.85 -17.07
CA CYS A 559 31.37 14.08 -15.83
C CYS A 559 31.75 14.96 -14.63
N GLY A 560 31.04 14.86 -13.51
CA GLY A 560 31.37 15.55 -12.26
C GLY A 560 31.37 14.60 -11.07
N ALA A 561 32.24 14.81 -10.10
CA ALA A 561 32.18 14.01 -8.89
C ALA A 561 30.94 14.34 -8.05
N ILE A 562 30.68 15.63 -7.86
CA ILE A 562 29.55 16.12 -7.05
C ILE A 562 28.37 16.44 -7.94
N LEU A 563 28.61 17.16 -9.04
CA LEU A 563 27.59 17.69 -9.93
C LEU A 563 28.07 17.64 -11.38
N GLY A 564 27.27 17.01 -12.25
CA GLY A 564 27.59 16.91 -13.68
C GLY A 564 27.31 18.21 -14.43
N CYS A 565 26.23 18.92 -14.08
CA CYS A 565 25.85 20.18 -14.73
C CYS A 565 24.99 21.05 -13.80
N ALA A 566 25.31 22.36 -13.73
CA ALA A 566 24.48 23.38 -13.10
C ALA A 566 24.10 24.47 -14.12
N GLN A 567 22.82 24.85 -14.18
CA GLN A 567 22.34 25.95 -15.02
C GLN A 567 22.35 27.30 -14.30
N GLU A 568 22.05 27.29 -12.99
CA GLU A 568 22.12 28.46 -12.15
C GLU A 568 23.19 28.30 -11.06
N LYS A 569 23.73 29.41 -10.58
CA LYS A 569 24.71 29.43 -9.49
C LYS A 569 24.05 28.93 -8.19
N GLY A 570 24.59 27.92 -7.57
CA GLY A 570 24.15 27.35 -6.29
C GLY A 570 25.24 27.45 -5.22
N THR A 571 24.95 26.85 -4.06
CA THR A 571 25.90 26.67 -2.97
C THR A 571 26.38 25.22 -2.95
N TYR A 572 27.65 25.01 -3.31
CA TYR A 572 28.26 23.68 -3.32
C TYR A 572 29.49 23.72 -2.39
N ALA A 573 29.29 23.39 -1.11
CA ALA A 573 30.30 23.63 -0.09
C ALA A 573 30.58 22.38 0.75
N GLN A 574 31.85 22.25 1.16
CA GLN A 574 32.30 21.13 1.99
C GLN A 574 31.99 19.76 1.39
N CYS A 575 32.04 19.66 0.05
CA CYS A 575 31.83 18.40 -0.66
C CYS A 575 33.18 17.74 -0.98
N ILE A 576 33.26 16.44 -0.73
CA ILE A 576 34.51 15.68 -0.88
C ILE A 576 34.28 14.52 -1.84
N ARG A 577 35.23 14.27 -2.72
CA ARG A 577 35.26 13.09 -3.58
C ARG A 577 36.34 12.10 -3.17
N ARG A 578 36.14 10.85 -3.53
CA ARG A 578 37.15 9.80 -3.42
C ARG A 578 38.42 10.20 -4.18
N TYR A 579 39.60 9.97 -3.61
CA TYR A 579 40.85 10.44 -4.21
C TYR A 579 41.19 9.75 -5.54
N ASP A 580 40.87 8.44 -5.67
CA ASP A 580 41.12 7.58 -6.82
C ASP A 580 39.88 7.41 -7.72
N MET A 581 38.96 8.37 -7.69
CA MET A 581 37.80 8.38 -8.57
C MET A 581 38.25 8.53 -10.03
N VAL A 582 37.76 7.64 -10.89
CA VAL A 582 38.04 7.61 -12.33
C VAL A 582 36.89 8.22 -13.08
N PHE A 583 37.21 9.15 -14.00
CA PHE A 583 36.26 9.73 -14.95
C PHE A 583 36.61 9.27 -16.35
N THR A 584 35.60 8.85 -17.12
CA THR A 584 35.76 8.53 -18.52
C THR A 584 34.64 9.14 -19.35
N ASP A 585 34.97 9.56 -20.53
CA ASP A 585 34.04 10.10 -21.52
C ASP A 585 33.75 9.11 -22.67
N ASP A 586 34.30 7.92 -22.63
CA ASP A 586 34.07 6.87 -23.61
C ASP A 586 33.18 5.75 -23.03
N PHE A 587 31.87 5.91 -23.20
CA PHE A 587 30.89 4.91 -22.76
C PHE A 587 30.94 3.63 -23.62
N LEU A 588 31.38 3.69 -24.84
CA LEU A 588 31.39 2.55 -25.77
C LEU A 588 32.49 1.54 -25.45
N THR A 589 33.53 1.94 -24.75
CA THR A 589 34.62 1.08 -24.28
C THR A 589 34.31 0.40 -22.93
N LEU A 590 33.21 0.77 -22.25
CA LEU A 590 32.84 0.30 -20.92
C LEU A 590 31.99 -0.97 -20.89
N VAL A 591 32.14 -1.85 -21.85
CA VAL A 591 31.44 -3.14 -21.84
C VAL A 591 32.00 -4.08 -20.77
N ASP A 592 33.27 -3.90 -20.38
CA ASP A 592 33.94 -4.61 -19.29
C ASP A 592 34.49 -3.65 -18.24
N HIS A 593 34.12 -3.86 -16.97
CA HIS A 593 34.47 -3.01 -15.83
C HIS A 593 35.97 -2.89 -15.53
N ASP A 594 36.79 -3.70 -16.15
CA ASP A 594 38.24 -3.77 -15.87
C ASP A 594 39.09 -2.84 -16.77
N ASP A 595 38.50 -2.20 -17.78
CA ASP A 595 39.24 -1.41 -18.79
C ASP A 595 39.23 0.12 -18.58
N PHE A 596 38.85 0.60 -17.40
CA PHE A 596 38.93 2.03 -17.07
C PHE A 596 40.39 2.54 -17.06
N VAL A 597 40.74 3.37 -18.02
CA VAL A 597 42.04 4.03 -18.07
C VAL A 597 42.13 5.11 -16.99
N ASN A 598 43.19 5.07 -16.19
CA ASN A 598 43.50 5.98 -15.08
C ASN A 598 43.86 7.42 -15.50
N ALA A 599 43.20 8.00 -16.50
CA ALA A 599 43.43 9.38 -16.91
C ALA A 599 42.26 10.24 -16.41
N MET A 600 42.53 11.17 -15.46
CA MET A 600 41.60 12.28 -15.23
C MET A 600 41.50 13.09 -16.51
N PRO A 601 40.32 13.22 -17.14
CA PRO A 601 40.18 14.17 -18.25
C PRO A 601 40.52 15.57 -17.72
N PRO A 602 41.20 16.42 -18.50
CA PRO A 602 41.38 17.81 -18.13
C PRO A 602 40.00 18.42 -17.90
N LEU A 603 39.86 19.28 -16.88
CA LEU A 603 38.63 20.04 -16.64
C LEU A 603 38.23 20.71 -17.95
N PRO A 604 37.05 20.44 -18.51
CA PRO A 604 36.67 21.05 -19.77
C PRO A 604 36.68 22.56 -19.61
N SER A 605 37.32 23.27 -20.57
CA SER A 605 37.23 24.72 -20.66
C SER A 605 35.82 25.09 -21.11
N TYR A 606 35.00 25.58 -20.18
CA TYR A 606 33.65 26.00 -20.48
C TYR A 606 33.65 27.35 -21.18
N SER A 607 32.92 27.44 -22.28
CA SER A 607 32.59 28.75 -22.84
C SER A 607 31.58 29.42 -21.90
N THR A 608 31.82 30.68 -21.59
CA THR A 608 30.99 31.50 -20.69
C THR A 608 29.54 31.72 -21.17
N ALA A 609 29.18 31.23 -22.34
CA ALA A 609 27.87 31.46 -22.95
C ALA A 609 26.73 30.59 -22.42
N ASN A 610 27.00 29.45 -21.77
CA ASN A 610 25.94 28.47 -21.41
C ASN A 610 25.85 28.10 -19.94
N HIS A 611 26.51 28.80 -19.02
CA HIS A 611 26.39 28.62 -17.54
C HIS A 611 26.40 27.17 -17.00
N GLN A 612 27.10 26.27 -17.69
CA GLN A 612 27.15 24.85 -17.33
C GLN A 612 28.52 24.51 -16.73
N GLN A 613 28.57 24.36 -15.40
CA GLN A 613 29.80 24.02 -14.68
C GLN A 613 29.67 22.67 -13.99
N ALA A 614 30.59 21.75 -14.31
CA ALA A 614 30.78 20.56 -13.48
C ALA A 614 31.49 20.95 -12.19
N TYR A 615 31.13 20.27 -11.09
CA TYR A 615 31.74 20.49 -9.79
C TYR A 615 32.32 19.17 -9.26
N HIS A 616 33.60 19.17 -8.97
CA HIS A 616 34.31 17.96 -8.55
C HIS A 616 34.49 17.83 -7.05
N GLY A 617 34.33 18.88 -6.29
CA GLY A 617 34.65 18.89 -4.87
C GLY A 617 36.16 18.72 -4.56
N LYS A 618 36.50 18.70 -3.28
CA LYS A 618 37.88 18.45 -2.82
C LYS A 618 38.16 16.94 -2.85
N ALA A 619 39.34 16.55 -3.36
CA ALA A 619 39.77 15.16 -3.24
C ALA A 619 40.06 14.81 -1.77
N ALA A 620 39.64 13.64 -1.33
CA ALA A 620 40.06 13.07 -0.04
C ALA A 620 41.57 12.77 -0.06
N ALA A 621 42.17 12.61 1.10
CA ALA A 621 43.57 12.09 1.20
C ALA A 621 43.60 10.61 0.73
N ALA A 622 44.75 10.18 0.22
CA ALA A 622 44.90 8.83 -0.35
C ALA A 622 44.62 7.68 0.63
N ASP A 623 44.87 7.94 1.90
CA ASP A 623 44.67 7.02 3.03
C ASP A 623 43.31 7.22 3.74
N ALA A 624 42.48 8.17 3.26
CA ALA A 624 41.21 8.46 3.88
C ALA A 624 40.17 7.36 3.62
N THR A 625 39.45 7.02 4.66
CA THR A 625 38.26 6.16 4.57
C THR A 625 37.00 7.01 4.49
N LEU A 626 35.90 6.45 3.95
CA LEU A 626 34.60 7.14 3.93
C LEU A 626 34.20 7.61 5.35
N ALA A 627 34.41 6.78 6.37
CA ALA A 627 34.14 7.12 7.76
C ALA A 627 34.97 8.31 8.27
N SER A 628 36.28 8.35 7.97
CA SER A 628 37.14 9.45 8.38
C SER A 628 36.75 10.77 7.70
N VAL A 629 36.35 10.72 6.44
CA VAL A 629 35.86 11.89 5.68
C VAL A 629 34.55 12.40 6.26
N ALA A 630 33.58 11.51 6.51
CA ALA A 630 32.27 11.87 7.08
C ALA A 630 32.43 12.52 8.48
N LYS A 631 33.29 11.96 9.35
CA LYS A 631 33.64 12.56 10.65
C LYS A 631 34.27 13.95 10.50
N SER A 632 35.17 14.13 9.54
CA SER A 632 35.80 15.44 9.28
C SER A 632 34.82 16.52 8.82
N LEU A 633 33.71 16.12 8.20
CA LEU A 633 32.59 17.00 7.81
C LEU A 633 31.62 17.27 8.95
N GLY A 634 31.83 16.65 10.13
CA GLY A 634 30.97 16.81 11.29
C GLY A 634 29.61 16.11 11.14
N TRP A 635 29.59 14.93 10.52
CA TRP A 635 28.37 14.13 10.45
C TRP A 635 28.02 13.58 11.83
N ASP A 636 26.75 13.55 12.15
CA ASP A 636 26.22 13.21 13.47
C ASP A 636 26.37 11.72 13.78
N GLU A 637 27.18 11.40 14.81
CA GLU A 637 27.40 10.03 15.27
C GLU A 637 26.16 9.39 15.93
N SER A 638 25.14 10.15 16.27
CA SER A 638 23.86 9.60 16.71
C SER A 638 23.04 9.01 15.57
N ILE A 639 23.32 9.44 14.34
CA ILE A 639 22.63 9.00 13.12
C ILE A 639 23.47 7.96 12.38
N TRP A 640 24.77 8.20 12.24
CA TRP A 640 25.66 7.41 11.42
C TRP A 640 26.47 6.40 12.23
N ASP A 641 26.52 5.16 11.77
CA ASP A 641 27.45 4.14 12.27
C ASP A 641 28.74 4.16 11.45
N PHE A 642 29.80 4.68 12.05
CA PHE A 642 31.14 4.75 11.47
C PHE A 642 31.97 3.49 11.74
N SER A 643 31.47 2.55 12.54
CA SER A 643 32.16 1.30 12.87
C SER A 643 31.81 0.16 11.91
N SER A 644 30.82 0.38 11.04
CA SER A 644 30.33 -0.63 10.10
C SER A 644 31.46 -1.12 9.20
N SER A 645 31.77 -2.40 9.28
CA SER A 645 32.67 -3.12 8.36
C SER A 645 31.92 -3.66 7.13
N SER A 646 30.68 -3.20 6.90
CA SER A 646 29.88 -3.64 5.77
C SER A 646 30.50 -3.21 4.45
N SER A 647 30.20 -3.92 3.38
CA SER A 647 30.58 -3.53 2.01
C SER A 647 30.03 -2.15 1.61
N MET A 648 29.08 -1.62 2.37
CA MET A 648 28.49 -0.28 2.19
C MET A 648 29.35 0.85 2.78
N GLY A 649 30.33 0.55 3.65
CA GLY A 649 31.25 1.53 4.27
C GLY A 649 30.72 2.09 5.58
N ILE A 650 29.79 3.01 5.59
CA ILE A 650 29.09 3.55 6.77
C ILE A 650 27.58 3.37 6.60
N SER A 651 26.87 3.17 7.69
CA SER A 651 25.43 2.91 7.67
C SER A 651 24.66 3.86 8.61
N ILE A 652 23.34 3.85 8.53
CA ILE A 652 22.45 4.60 9.41
C ILE A 652 22.03 3.70 10.57
N LYS A 653 22.25 4.13 11.80
CA LYS A 653 22.11 3.31 13.02
C LYS A 653 20.72 2.71 13.25
N GLN A 654 19.67 3.35 12.81
CA GLN A 654 18.31 2.90 13.07
C GLN A 654 17.74 1.90 12.03
N LEU A 655 18.49 1.63 10.96
CA LEU A 655 18.01 0.79 9.85
C LEU A 655 18.49 -0.68 9.93
N GLY A 656 19.34 -1.01 10.93
CA GLY A 656 19.91 -2.35 11.07
C GLY A 656 19.00 -3.41 11.69
N ASP A 657 17.98 -3.02 12.45
CA ASP A 657 17.19 -3.92 13.30
C ASP A 657 15.80 -4.29 12.75
N ASN A 658 15.40 -3.73 11.62
CA ASN A 658 14.10 -4.03 11.01
C ASN A 658 14.13 -5.31 10.14
N LYS A 659 14.89 -6.32 10.54
CA LYS A 659 14.73 -7.66 9.97
C LYS A 659 13.50 -8.28 10.60
N VAL A 660 12.39 -8.25 9.87
CA VAL A 660 11.25 -9.09 10.21
C VAL A 660 11.69 -10.54 10.03
N GLU A 661 11.84 -11.28 11.12
CA GLU A 661 11.91 -12.75 11.04
C GLU A 661 10.53 -13.23 10.57
N PHE A 662 10.52 -13.88 9.41
CA PHE A 662 9.29 -14.38 8.75
C PHE A 662 8.85 -15.72 9.33
#